data_8318a95567237baa6b7379efe222683a
#
_entry.id   8318a95567237baa6b7379efe222683a
#
_cell.length_a   1.000
_cell.length_b   1.000
_cell.length_c   1.000
_cell.angle_alpha   90.00
_cell.angle_beta   90.00
_cell.angle_gamma   90.00
#
_symmetry.space_group_name_H-M   'P 1'
#
loop_
_entity.id
_entity.type
_entity.pdbx_description
1 polymer ?
#
loop_
_entity_poly.entity_id
_entity_poly.type
_entity_poly.pdbx_seq_one_letter_code
_entity_poly.pdbx_strand_id
1 'polypeptide(L)'
;MTVDSPPRPPRPDTRPATRGTWALRDRPAVVWLALAVLLTLVHPFVPGSRWLMVHLVLLGALTHSALVWSTHFTQALLKTPSTLDDRRMQSIRLSLNIIGVLLVLIGVPTSTWPVTLVGAVLVSGAVLWHGVMLHRRLRHSLPGRFRITVRYYLAAAALLPVGAGFGAFLARGLDDDLHGRILLAHTMTMLLGWIGLTVTGTLITLWPTMLRTRMDVRAEALARQALPVLLAGITIVVAGASLGIRPVAAAGVLAYAAGLGWWGRALWRPARQAPPRHTSTWSVTAALVWGLAALAAVVGTVLAAGSWTEVGESYGRVTTIAVIGFAAQLLTGALSHLVPAVLGGGPSVVRAATAWFDRGGLWRLVVVNGGLLICLAPVPGVVRVIVSSLVLAALAMFIPLMFRAIRAAVRARRELEASVEAATAAATKPPRIGPEPGIFAPGRLVAGIATLLLAVSIGVAVDPSAAGLVTAGGTGTSAPADPKAPFAGSGAIAPTGATTTVRVEARDMSFSPSTVSVPAGNRLVIELVNVDTKSPHDLAFSGALKTERIMPGKSATIDVGVVTTSGEGWCTIVGHRQMGMVLEIVAEGGEAPGTTAASGTNTGTSAKIPGPTAATGNDAGMRLGQKASADFRAVDATLPPLTTPAGTVHTLTLTVEEVVLEVSPGVWQKRWTYNGQVPAPTLHGRVGDTFEVTLVNHGSMGHSIDFHAGERAPDEVMRTVPPGGTLTYRFTASRAGIWMYHCSTMPMSAHIAAGMHGAVVIEPDGLAPVARSYVLEQSEVYAAPGAGARAEASEVDADKAAANTPDAVTFNGIANQYDARPLTARVGERVRIWVLAAGPNRGSDFHVVGGQFDTVWSEGGYLLRAGTDAFGSTGGGAQVLSLGAAQGGFIELTLTEPGNYPFVTHAMADAEKGAHGILEVR
;
A
#
# COMPACT_ATOMS: atom_id res chain seq x y z
N MET A 1 49.82 -21.60 66.69
CA MET A 1 48.95 -20.49 66.26
C MET A 1 49.04 -20.42 64.76
N THR A 2 48.09 -21.07 64.11
CA THR A 2 47.97 -21.01 62.67
C THR A 2 47.16 -19.75 62.31
N VAL A 3 47.78 -18.84 61.57
CA VAL A 3 47.18 -17.61 61.14
C VAL A 3 46.26 -17.95 59.91
N ASP A 4 44.91 -17.89 60.10
CA ASP A 4 43.93 -18.00 59.03
C ASP A 4 44.03 -16.83 58.06
N SER A 5 44.27 -17.11 56.76
CA SER A 5 44.24 -16.13 55.70
C SER A 5 42.77 -15.72 55.40
N PRO A 6 42.45 -14.45 55.14
CA PRO A 6 41.10 -13.99 54.86
C PRO A 6 40.59 -14.58 53.55
N PRO A 7 39.27 -14.86 53.44
CA PRO A 7 38.67 -15.46 52.23
C PRO A 7 38.86 -14.53 51.01
N ARG A 8 39.33 -15.13 49.90
CA ARG A 8 39.45 -14.43 48.61
C ARG A 8 38.07 -13.95 48.16
N PRO A 9 37.94 -12.70 47.68
CA PRO A 9 36.69 -12.21 47.09
C PRO A 9 36.30 -13.05 45.89
N PRO A 10 34.98 -13.29 45.67
CA PRO A 10 34.52 -14.10 44.54
C PRO A 10 35.03 -13.55 43.23
N ARG A 11 35.68 -14.39 42.41
CA ARG A 11 36.09 -14.04 41.07
C ARG A 11 34.85 -13.65 40.26
N PRO A 12 34.86 -12.51 39.49
CA PRO A 12 33.76 -12.20 38.60
C PRO A 12 33.57 -13.35 37.61
N ASP A 13 32.33 -13.72 37.35
CA ASP A 13 31.92 -14.83 36.48
C ASP A 13 32.36 -14.54 35.02
N THR A 14 33.56 -15.01 34.69
CA THR A 14 34.22 -14.81 33.38
C THR A 14 33.85 -15.89 32.37
N ARG A 15 32.63 -16.42 32.40
CA ARG A 15 32.19 -17.29 31.31
C ARG A 15 32.12 -16.48 30.01
N PRO A 16 32.89 -16.86 28.99
CA PRO A 16 32.81 -16.13 27.72
C PRO A 16 31.39 -16.26 27.18
N ALA A 17 30.72 -15.11 26.97
CA ALA A 17 29.42 -15.07 26.39
C ALA A 17 29.45 -15.72 25.00
N THR A 18 28.62 -16.74 24.81
CA THR A 18 28.50 -17.48 23.55
C THR A 18 28.41 -16.50 22.37
N ARG A 19 29.33 -16.63 21.42
CA ARG A 19 29.47 -15.73 20.23
C ARG A 19 28.22 -15.61 19.34
N GLY A 20 27.17 -16.42 19.57
CA GLY A 20 25.96 -16.48 18.76
C GLY A 20 24.85 -15.47 19.08
N THR A 21 24.95 -14.67 20.15
CA THR A 21 23.81 -13.82 20.62
C THR A 21 23.64 -12.50 19.86
N TRP A 22 24.61 -12.05 19.08
CA TRP A 22 24.56 -10.77 18.37
C TRP A 22 23.59 -10.77 17.17
N ALA A 23 23.60 -11.82 16.36
CA ALA A 23 22.67 -11.96 15.23
C ALA A 23 21.20 -11.97 15.69
N LEU A 24 20.93 -12.39 16.93
CA LEU A 24 19.59 -12.39 17.51
C LEU A 24 19.09 -11.00 17.91
N ARG A 25 20.00 -10.05 18.19
CA ARG A 25 19.66 -8.67 18.55
C ARG A 25 19.25 -7.81 17.37
N ASP A 26 19.61 -8.21 16.16
CA ASP A 26 19.23 -7.51 14.92
C ASP A 26 17.93 -8.05 14.29
N ARG A 27 17.22 -8.95 14.98
CA ARG A 27 15.91 -9.46 14.53
C ARG A 27 14.88 -8.35 14.29
N PRO A 28 14.78 -7.28 15.10
CA PRO A 28 13.85 -6.20 14.83
C PRO A 28 14.09 -5.52 13.47
N ALA A 29 15.35 -5.42 13.01
CA ALA A 29 15.64 -4.88 11.68
C ALA A 29 14.99 -5.71 10.56
N VAL A 30 14.98 -7.04 10.72
CA VAL A 30 14.33 -7.95 9.76
C VAL A 30 12.81 -7.84 9.82
N VAL A 31 12.24 -7.61 11.02
CA VAL A 31 10.80 -7.35 11.17
C VAL A 31 10.43 -6.05 10.44
N TRP A 32 11.19 -4.98 10.60
CA TRP A 32 10.95 -3.72 9.88
C TRP A 32 11.02 -3.89 8.36
N LEU A 33 12.00 -4.68 7.86
CA LEU A 33 12.07 -5.00 6.42
C LEU A 33 10.88 -5.83 5.96
N ALA A 34 10.43 -6.81 6.77
CA ALA A 34 9.25 -7.61 6.45
C ALA A 34 7.97 -6.75 6.41
N LEU A 35 7.81 -5.81 7.36
CA LEU A 35 6.72 -4.84 7.35
C LEU A 35 6.77 -3.92 6.12
N ALA A 36 7.97 -3.48 5.71
CA ALA A 36 8.11 -2.68 4.49
C ALA A 36 7.71 -3.47 3.23
N VAL A 37 8.06 -4.77 3.16
CA VAL A 37 7.61 -5.67 2.07
C VAL A 37 6.10 -5.88 2.12
N LEU A 38 5.53 -6.13 3.29
CA LEU A 38 4.08 -6.28 3.45
C LEU A 38 3.35 -5.00 3.03
N LEU A 39 3.84 -3.84 3.45
CA LEU A 39 3.26 -2.55 3.09
C LEU A 39 3.30 -2.32 1.56
N THR A 40 4.34 -2.81 0.85
CA THR A 40 4.39 -2.74 -0.62
C THR A 40 3.26 -3.52 -1.29
N LEU A 41 2.77 -4.60 -0.70
CA LEU A 41 1.66 -5.39 -1.24
C LEU A 41 0.31 -4.70 -1.05
N VAL A 42 0.17 -3.91 0.02
CA VAL A 42 -1.09 -3.24 0.40
C VAL A 42 -1.04 -1.72 0.22
N HIS A 43 0.03 -1.20 -0.41
CA HIS A 43 0.28 0.25 -0.49
C HIS A 43 -0.83 1.08 -1.15
N PRO A 44 -1.61 0.59 -2.13
CA PRO A 44 -2.71 1.37 -2.70
C PRO A 44 -3.82 1.68 -1.69
N PHE A 45 -3.96 0.83 -0.66
CA PHE A 45 -5.00 0.93 0.36
C PHE A 45 -4.55 1.66 1.64
N VAL A 46 -3.28 2.08 1.71
CA VAL A 46 -2.72 2.72 2.92
C VAL A 46 -2.31 4.16 2.61
N PRO A 47 -3.03 5.16 3.14
CA PRO A 47 -2.66 6.56 3.01
C PRO A 47 -1.22 6.81 3.50
N GLY A 48 -0.44 7.58 2.75
CA GLY A 48 0.96 7.86 3.13
C GLY A 48 1.91 6.65 3.05
N SER A 49 1.51 5.55 2.41
CA SER A 49 2.27 4.31 2.30
C SER A 49 3.71 4.51 1.83
N ARG A 50 3.94 5.42 0.88
CA ARG A 50 5.28 5.77 0.40
C ARG A 50 6.17 6.31 1.52
N TRP A 51 5.65 7.24 2.33
CA TRP A 51 6.35 7.78 3.48
C TRP A 51 6.64 6.69 4.52
N LEU A 52 5.66 5.85 4.82
CA LEU A 52 5.79 4.72 5.74
C LEU A 52 6.87 3.73 5.27
N MET A 53 6.87 3.33 3.98
CA MET A 53 7.89 2.41 3.43
C MET A 53 9.30 2.97 3.60
N VAL A 54 9.51 4.26 3.29
CA VAL A 54 10.80 4.94 3.47
C VAL A 54 11.26 4.87 4.93
N HIS A 55 10.37 5.19 5.87
CA HIS A 55 10.72 5.24 7.29
C HIS A 55 10.84 3.85 7.93
N LEU A 56 10.08 2.85 7.50
CA LEU A 56 10.30 1.45 7.90
C LEU A 56 11.71 0.96 7.53
N VAL A 57 12.20 1.32 6.34
CA VAL A 57 13.55 0.93 5.89
C VAL A 57 14.63 1.76 6.59
N LEU A 58 14.53 3.10 6.57
CA LEU A 58 15.60 3.99 7.05
C LEU A 58 15.58 4.18 8.56
N LEU A 59 14.42 4.53 9.13
CA LEU A 59 14.30 4.79 10.56
C LEU A 59 14.15 3.47 11.34
N GLY A 60 13.37 2.51 10.83
CA GLY A 60 13.19 1.20 11.44
C GLY A 60 14.42 0.30 11.28
N ALA A 61 14.60 -0.26 10.08
CA ALA A 61 15.58 -1.32 9.84
C ALA A 61 17.03 -0.82 9.92
N LEU A 62 17.36 0.23 9.17
CA LEU A 62 18.74 0.68 9.04
C LEU A 62 19.25 1.34 10.33
N THR A 63 18.43 2.15 11.01
CA THR A 63 18.82 2.78 12.29
C THR A 63 19.00 1.72 13.37
N HIS A 64 18.10 0.73 13.46
CA HIS A 64 18.25 -0.37 14.40
C HIS A 64 19.55 -1.16 14.17
N SER A 65 19.82 -1.54 12.92
CA SER A 65 21.06 -2.23 12.54
C SER A 65 22.29 -1.38 12.82
N ALA A 66 22.26 -0.06 12.56
CA ALA A 66 23.37 0.84 12.86
C ALA A 66 23.72 0.86 14.34
N LEU A 67 22.72 0.89 15.25
CA LEU A 67 22.92 0.85 16.70
C LEU A 67 23.53 -0.48 17.15
N VAL A 68 23.09 -1.60 16.62
CA VAL A 68 23.59 -2.95 16.95
C VAL A 68 25.03 -3.10 16.46
N TRP A 69 25.27 -2.86 15.18
CA TRP A 69 26.56 -3.15 14.55
C TRP A 69 27.65 -2.17 14.91
N SER A 70 27.35 -0.87 15.08
CA SER A 70 28.35 0.11 15.54
C SER A 70 28.84 -0.20 16.98
N THR A 71 27.95 -0.72 17.85
CA THR A 71 28.37 -1.25 19.16
C THR A 71 29.32 -2.44 19.00
N HIS A 72 28.97 -3.39 18.16
CA HIS A 72 29.78 -4.57 17.89
C HIS A 72 31.16 -4.21 17.33
N PHE A 73 31.19 -3.36 16.29
CA PHE A 73 32.46 -2.92 15.72
C PHE A 73 33.31 -2.13 16.71
N THR A 74 32.72 -1.24 17.52
CA THR A 74 33.45 -0.51 18.55
C THR A 74 34.10 -1.46 19.55
N GLN A 75 33.38 -2.46 20.03
CA GLN A 75 33.93 -3.46 20.98
C GLN A 75 35.07 -4.27 20.33
N ALA A 76 34.90 -4.71 19.09
CA ALA A 76 35.89 -5.50 18.38
C ALA A 76 37.15 -4.69 18.05
N LEU A 77 36.99 -3.45 17.57
CA LEU A 77 38.09 -2.57 17.15
C LEU A 77 38.89 -1.99 18.31
N LEU A 78 38.23 -1.66 19.42
CA LEU A 78 38.87 -1.14 20.62
C LEU A 78 39.30 -2.26 21.60
N LYS A 79 39.00 -3.53 21.27
CA LYS A 79 39.27 -4.71 22.12
C LYS A 79 38.69 -4.58 23.53
N THR A 80 37.54 -3.96 23.68
CA THR A 80 36.85 -3.77 24.96
C THR A 80 35.76 -4.85 25.11
N PRO A 81 35.90 -5.81 26.02
CA PRO A 81 34.88 -6.85 26.24
C PRO A 81 33.57 -6.23 26.73
N SER A 82 32.42 -6.85 26.37
CA SER A 82 31.12 -6.44 26.89
C SER A 82 30.84 -7.06 28.24
N THR A 83 30.39 -6.26 29.21
CA THR A 83 29.86 -6.72 30.48
C THR A 83 28.37 -7.12 30.39
N LEU A 84 27.81 -7.77 31.39
CA LEU A 84 26.38 -8.06 31.47
C LEU A 84 25.55 -6.76 31.52
N ASP A 85 26.04 -5.76 32.26
CA ASP A 85 25.41 -4.44 32.35
C ASP A 85 25.40 -3.70 31.00
N ASP A 86 26.49 -3.78 30.26
CA ASP A 86 26.54 -3.23 28.89
C ASP A 86 25.43 -3.81 27.98
N ARG A 87 25.17 -5.11 28.12
CA ARG A 87 24.13 -5.80 27.34
C ARG A 87 22.74 -5.37 27.79
N ARG A 88 22.49 -5.22 29.08
CA ARG A 88 21.23 -4.73 29.63
C ARG A 88 20.96 -3.30 29.13
N MET A 89 21.94 -2.40 29.25
CA MET A 89 21.84 -1.02 28.81
C MET A 89 21.64 -0.92 27.29
N GLN A 90 22.27 -1.79 26.50
CA GLN A 90 22.03 -1.86 25.05
C GLN A 90 20.60 -2.28 24.74
N SER A 91 20.05 -3.28 25.45
CA SER A 91 18.67 -3.72 25.26
C SER A 91 17.67 -2.61 25.57
N ILE A 92 17.87 -1.84 26.65
CA ILE A 92 17.03 -0.68 27.00
C ILE A 92 17.08 0.38 25.88
N ARG A 93 18.28 0.73 25.37
CA ARG A 93 18.40 1.70 24.27
C ARG A 93 17.70 1.24 23.00
N LEU A 94 17.83 -0.04 22.64
CA LEU A 94 17.16 -0.60 21.47
C LEU A 94 15.64 -0.60 21.65
N SER A 95 15.13 -0.89 22.85
CA SER A 95 13.69 -0.79 23.16
C SER A 95 13.18 0.64 23.07
N LEU A 96 13.91 1.62 23.64
CA LEU A 96 13.57 3.03 23.51
C LEU A 96 13.53 3.49 22.05
N ASN A 97 14.51 3.04 21.25
CA ASN A 97 14.51 3.31 19.81
C ASN A 97 13.29 2.71 19.10
N ILE A 98 12.93 1.44 19.38
CA ILE A 98 11.75 0.78 18.78
C ILE A 98 10.47 1.52 19.15
N ILE A 99 10.28 1.88 20.43
CA ILE A 99 9.11 2.63 20.89
C ILE A 99 9.05 4.00 20.18
N GLY A 100 10.18 4.71 20.11
CA GLY A 100 10.26 6.00 19.44
C GLY A 100 9.92 5.89 17.93
N VAL A 101 10.44 4.87 17.26
CA VAL A 101 10.12 4.59 15.84
C VAL A 101 8.64 4.34 15.66
N LEU A 102 8.01 3.50 16.50
CA LEU A 102 6.58 3.22 16.44
C LEU A 102 5.74 4.49 16.61
N LEU A 103 6.10 5.34 17.58
CA LEU A 103 5.40 6.61 17.79
C LEU A 103 5.51 7.55 16.58
N VAL A 104 6.67 7.62 15.92
CA VAL A 104 6.82 8.42 14.69
C VAL A 104 5.97 7.82 13.56
N LEU A 105 5.99 6.48 13.37
CA LEU A 105 5.23 5.79 12.33
C LEU A 105 3.70 5.89 12.53
N ILE A 106 3.24 6.09 13.75
CA ILE A 106 1.83 6.34 14.07
C ILE A 106 1.51 7.83 13.97
N GLY A 107 2.33 8.69 14.59
CA GLY A 107 2.04 10.10 14.77
C GLY A 107 1.97 10.90 13.47
N VAL A 108 2.83 10.60 12.47
CA VAL A 108 2.83 11.31 11.18
C VAL A 108 1.59 10.99 10.34
N PRO A 109 1.24 9.70 10.06
CA PRO A 109 0.05 9.39 9.28
C PRO A 109 -1.26 9.81 9.96
N THR A 110 -1.30 9.84 11.29
CA THR A 110 -2.49 10.29 12.04
C THR A 110 -2.50 11.81 12.28
N SER A 111 -1.53 12.54 11.70
CA SER A 111 -1.37 14.00 11.90
C SER A 111 -1.31 14.42 13.37
N THR A 112 -0.89 13.52 14.27
CA THR A 112 -0.79 13.77 15.71
C THR A 112 0.61 14.24 16.06
N TRP A 113 0.88 15.53 15.86
CA TRP A 113 2.20 16.12 16.06
C TRP A 113 2.84 15.85 17.45
N PRO A 114 2.12 15.93 18.60
CA PRO A 114 2.72 15.62 19.89
C PRO A 114 3.26 14.18 19.98
N VAL A 115 2.57 13.21 19.39
CA VAL A 115 3.01 11.80 19.33
C VAL A 115 4.27 11.68 18.48
N THR A 116 4.31 12.35 17.32
CA THR A 116 5.50 12.44 16.46
C THR A 116 6.69 13.04 17.20
N LEU A 117 6.48 14.13 17.95
CA LEU A 117 7.53 14.80 18.70
C LEU A 117 8.09 13.90 19.81
N VAL A 118 7.23 13.26 20.60
CA VAL A 118 7.66 12.30 21.64
C VAL A 118 8.47 11.15 21.01
N GLY A 119 8.02 10.61 19.87
CA GLY A 119 8.75 9.59 19.13
C GLY A 119 10.13 10.07 18.68
N ALA A 120 10.24 11.27 18.11
CA ALA A 120 11.50 11.87 17.68
C ALA A 120 12.47 12.12 18.85
N VAL A 121 11.95 12.54 20.01
CA VAL A 121 12.74 12.74 21.24
C VAL A 121 13.27 11.40 21.76
N LEU A 122 12.46 10.34 21.78
CA LEU A 122 12.90 9.01 22.24
C LEU A 122 13.97 8.41 21.33
N VAL A 123 13.82 8.50 20.00
CA VAL A 123 14.85 8.07 19.04
C VAL A 123 16.13 8.86 19.24
N SER A 124 16.03 10.19 19.31
CA SER A 124 17.17 11.08 19.52
C SER A 124 17.89 10.79 20.84
N GLY A 125 17.13 10.60 21.93
CA GLY A 125 17.67 10.26 23.24
C GLY A 125 18.39 8.90 23.26
N ALA A 126 17.81 7.89 22.61
CA ALA A 126 18.43 6.58 22.48
C ALA A 126 19.75 6.63 21.71
N VAL A 127 19.82 7.42 20.62
CA VAL A 127 21.03 7.55 19.79
C VAL A 127 22.08 8.43 20.47
N LEU A 128 21.70 9.53 21.13
CA LEU A 128 22.63 10.30 21.94
C LEU A 128 23.23 9.49 23.09
N TRP A 129 22.40 8.73 23.80
CA TRP A 129 22.91 7.80 24.83
C TRP A 129 23.88 6.78 24.24
N HIS A 130 23.57 6.25 23.04
CA HIS A 130 24.49 5.38 22.30
C HIS A 130 25.83 6.10 22.04
N GLY A 131 25.79 7.34 21.53
CA GLY A 131 26.98 8.17 21.30
C GLY A 131 27.81 8.37 22.57
N VAL A 132 27.16 8.70 23.70
CA VAL A 132 27.86 8.85 24.99
C VAL A 132 28.55 7.56 25.41
N MET A 133 27.91 6.42 25.23
CA MET A 133 28.50 5.11 25.54
C MET A 133 29.72 4.83 24.64
N LEU A 134 29.63 5.08 23.34
CA LEU A 134 30.77 4.95 22.41
C LEU A 134 31.93 5.91 22.79
N HIS A 135 31.61 7.15 23.17
CA HIS A 135 32.61 8.14 23.61
C HIS A 135 33.33 7.69 24.88
N ARG A 136 32.60 7.20 25.91
CA ARG A 136 33.20 6.65 27.12
C ARG A 136 34.16 5.50 26.81
N ARG A 137 33.73 4.54 25.93
CA ARG A 137 34.59 3.44 25.51
C ARG A 137 35.85 3.92 24.77
N LEU A 138 35.69 4.93 23.88
CA LEU A 138 36.82 5.53 23.16
C LEU A 138 37.84 6.18 24.13
N ARG A 139 37.35 6.85 25.19
CA ARG A 139 38.23 7.47 26.20
C ARG A 139 39.01 6.43 27.02
N HIS A 140 38.36 5.32 27.39
CA HIS A 140 38.97 4.26 28.20
C HIS A 140 39.76 3.23 27.40
N SER A 141 39.78 3.33 26.06
CA SER A 141 40.54 2.41 25.23
C SER A 141 41.99 2.87 25.04
N LEU A 142 42.87 1.90 24.90
CA LEU A 142 44.25 2.17 24.54
C LEU A 142 44.37 2.86 23.18
N PRO A 143 45.41 3.67 22.93
CA PRO A 143 45.69 4.24 21.60
C PRO A 143 45.79 3.13 20.56
N GLY A 144 45.01 3.22 19.46
CA GLY A 144 44.96 2.20 18.41
C GLY A 144 44.54 2.76 17.06
N ARG A 145 44.86 2.03 15.99
CA ARG A 145 44.62 2.40 14.57
C ARG A 145 43.15 2.67 14.21
N PHE A 146 42.20 2.08 14.89
CA PHE A 146 40.77 2.09 14.47
C PHE A 146 39.91 3.07 15.24
N ARG A 147 40.53 3.96 16.06
CA ARG A 147 39.79 4.99 16.79
C ARG A 147 39.03 5.96 15.89
N ILE A 148 39.47 6.13 14.63
CA ILE A 148 38.82 6.99 13.65
C ILE A 148 37.43 6.49 13.28
N THR A 149 37.22 5.18 13.12
CA THR A 149 35.89 4.59 12.87
C THR A 149 34.87 4.99 13.94
N VAL A 150 35.28 4.94 15.23
CA VAL A 150 34.39 5.33 16.33
C VAL A 150 34.09 6.84 16.31
N ARG A 151 35.01 7.69 15.87
CA ARG A 151 34.75 9.12 15.69
C ARG A 151 33.69 9.41 14.62
N TYR A 152 33.64 8.62 13.54
CA TYR A 152 32.56 8.69 12.55
C TYR A 152 31.20 8.34 13.18
N TYR A 153 31.14 7.30 14.02
CA TYR A 153 29.90 6.94 14.74
C TYR A 153 29.45 8.01 15.73
N LEU A 154 30.40 8.68 16.40
CA LEU A 154 30.10 9.79 17.31
C LEU A 154 29.52 10.98 16.55
N ALA A 155 30.12 11.33 15.41
CA ALA A 155 29.64 12.42 14.56
C ALA A 155 28.24 12.10 14.00
N ALA A 156 28.01 10.87 13.55
CA ALA A 156 26.73 10.40 13.09
C ALA A 156 25.65 10.49 14.20
N ALA A 157 25.96 10.00 15.41
CA ALA A 157 25.06 10.05 16.56
C ALA A 157 24.69 11.48 16.98
N ALA A 158 25.59 12.44 16.80
CA ALA A 158 25.32 13.86 17.09
C ALA A 158 24.39 14.50 16.05
N LEU A 159 24.41 14.05 14.78
CA LEU A 159 23.61 14.62 13.70
C LEU A 159 22.18 14.07 13.64
N LEU A 160 21.92 12.84 14.13
CA LEU A 160 20.57 12.27 14.09
C LEU A 160 19.53 13.15 14.81
N PRO A 161 19.76 13.67 16.03
CA PRO A 161 18.79 14.56 16.69
C PRO A 161 18.47 15.83 15.88
N VAL A 162 19.46 16.37 15.17
CA VAL A 162 19.27 17.55 14.30
C VAL A 162 18.31 17.18 13.14
N GLY A 163 18.59 16.05 12.48
CA GLY A 163 17.73 15.56 11.42
C GLY A 163 16.33 15.18 11.92
N ALA A 164 16.21 14.55 13.10
CA ALA A 164 14.93 14.22 13.71
C ALA A 164 14.13 15.48 14.08
N GLY A 165 14.81 16.55 14.52
CA GLY A 165 14.20 17.85 14.75
C GLY A 165 13.58 18.45 13.49
N PHE A 166 14.29 18.43 12.35
CA PHE A 166 13.73 18.83 11.06
C PHE A 166 12.53 17.96 10.66
N GLY A 167 12.60 16.64 10.88
CA GLY A 167 11.48 15.73 10.62
C GLY A 167 10.24 16.01 11.46
N ALA A 168 10.42 16.30 12.75
CA ALA A 168 9.32 16.71 13.63
C ALA A 168 8.74 18.08 13.23
N PHE A 169 9.57 18.98 12.69
CA PHE A 169 9.11 20.27 12.19
C PHE A 169 8.29 20.12 10.90
N LEU A 170 8.72 19.25 9.96
CA LEU A 170 7.96 18.90 8.75
C LEU A 170 6.56 18.34 9.09
N ALA A 171 6.46 17.56 10.16
CA ALA A 171 5.20 16.96 10.59
C ALA A 171 4.16 17.97 11.14
N ARG A 172 4.52 19.26 11.26
CA ARG A 172 3.58 20.33 11.66
C ARG A 172 2.70 20.83 10.51
N GLY A 173 3.02 20.44 9.26
CA GLY A 173 2.45 21.08 8.09
C GLY A 173 3.06 22.47 7.87
N LEU A 174 3.88 22.60 6.84
CA LEU A 174 4.58 23.84 6.46
C LEU A 174 4.04 24.30 5.11
N ASP A 175 4.19 25.58 4.80
CA ASP A 175 4.01 26.06 3.43
C ASP A 175 4.97 25.35 2.47
N ASP A 176 4.66 25.31 1.18
CA ASP A 176 5.38 24.47 0.22
C ASP A 176 6.84 24.89 0.01
N ASP A 177 7.17 26.20 0.11
CA ASP A 177 8.53 26.68 0.01
C ASP A 177 9.38 26.24 1.22
N LEU A 178 8.86 26.49 2.43
CA LEU A 178 9.55 26.07 3.66
C LEU A 178 9.58 24.53 3.77
N HIS A 179 8.53 23.83 3.30
CA HIS A 179 8.51 22.37 3.23
C HIS A 179 9.67 21.85 2.37
N GLY A 180 9.87 22.37 1.16
CA GLY A 180 10.98 21.99 0.28
C GLY A 180 12.36 22.22 0.92
N ARG A 181 12.56 23.37 1.59
CA ARG A 181 13.80 23.69 2.32
C ARG A 181 14.06 22.69 3.45
N ILE A 182 13.11 22.50 4.33
CA ILE A 182 13.26 21.63 5.52
C ILE A 182 13.32 20.16 5.12
N LEU A 183 12.63 19.75 4.04
CA LEU A 183 12.73 18.40 3.48
C LEU A 183 14.16 18.08 3.04
N LEU A 184 14.82 19.01 2.33
CA LEU A 184 16.22 18.83 1.94
C LEU A 184 17.13 18.81 3.18
N ALA A 185 16.95 19.73 4.14
CA ALA A 185 17.73 19.77 5.38
C ALA A 185 17.58 18.46 6.19
N HIS A 186 16.33 17.96 6.34
CA HIS A 186 16.04 16.69 7.00
C HIS A 186 16.75 15.53 6.32
N THR A 187 16.50 15.37 5.03
CA THR A 187 17.00 14.21 4.28
C THR A 187 18.51 14.20 4.18
N MET A 188 19.15 15.35 3.98
CA MET A 188 20.61 15.45 3.92
C MET A 188 21.26 15.20 5.31
N THR A 189 20.70 15.72 6.39
CA THR A 189 21.19 15.41 7.74
C THR A 189 21.07 13.93 8.07
N MET A 190 19.96 13.29 7.70
CA MET A 190 19.74 11.87 7.96
C MET A 190 20.56 10.97 7.03
N LEU A 191 20.55 11.25 5.72
CA LEU A 191 21.22 10.42 4.71
C LEU A 191 22.75 10.57 4.74
N LEU A 192 23.27 11.81 4.80
CA LEU A 192 24.71 12.07 4.81
C LEU A 192 25.30 12.01 6.21
N GLY A 193 24.56 12.54 7.21
CA GLY A 193 25.00 12.61 8.59
C GLY A 193 24.85 11.26 9.30
N TRP A 194 23.62 10.84 9.59
CA TRP A 194 23.43 9.61 10.36
C TRP A 194 23.87 8.36 9.60
N ILE A 195 23.32 8.13 8.41
CA ILE A 195 23.59 6.92 7.62
C ILE A 195 24.98 7.00 6.97
N GLY A 196 25.27 8.08 6.26
CA GLY A 196 26.47 8.25 5.46
C GLY A 196 27.75 8.15 6.30
N LEU A 197 27.83 8.87 7.43
CA LEU A 197 29.00 8.79 8.30
C LEU A 197 29.12 7.42 8.99
N THR A 198 28.00 6.78 9.39
CA THR A 198 28.03 5.43 9.93
C THR A 198 28.59 4.43 8.92
N VAL A 199 28.17 4.54 7.66
CA VAL A 199 28.60 3.67 6.57
C VAL A 199 30.08 3.92 6.23
N THR A 200 30.47 5.17 6.06
CA THR A 200 31.87 5.51 5.73
C THR A 200 32.83 5.09 6.84
N GLY A 201 32.48 5.26 8.10
CA GLY A 201 33.25 4.76 9.23
C GLY A 201 33.37 3.24 9.22
N THR A 202 32.26 2.53 8.96
CA THR A 202 32.22 1.05 8.96
C THR A 202 33.02 0.46 7.81
N LEU A 203 32.88 0.95 6.60
CA LEU A 203 33.48 0.38 5.39
C LEU A 203 35.01 0.45 5.38
N ILE A 204 35.65 1.35 6.13
CA ILE A 204 37.12 1.40 6.27
C ILE A 204 37.68 0.04 6.70
N THR A 205 36.99 -0.63 7.62
CA THR A 205 37.41 -1.92 8.20
C THR A 205 36.64 -3.08 7.61
N LEU A 206 35.36 -2.91 7.31
CA LEU A 206 34.50 -3.98 6.82
C LEU A 206 34.79 -4.33 5.36
N TRP A 207 35.08 -3.34 4.50
CA TRP A 207 35.31 -3.59 3.07
C TRP A 207 36.50 -4.52 2.77
N PRO A 208 37.72 -4.27 3.34
CA PRO A 208 38.80 -5.25 3.17
C PRO A 208 38.49 -6.64 3.70
N THR A 209 37.73 -6.72 4.81
CA THR A 209 37.30 -7.99 5.41
C THR A 209 36.35 -8.74 4.48
N MET A 210 35.39 -8.04 3.84
CA MET A 210 34.47 -8.63 2.87
C MET A 210 35.20 -9.15 1.63
N LEU A 211 36.24 -8.45 1.18
CA LEU A 211 37.09 -8.84 0.06
C LEU A 211 38.16 -9.87 0.44
N ARG A 212 38.31 -10.22 1.71
CA ARG A 212 39.36 -11.11 2.25
C ARG A 212 40.78 -10.66 1.87
N THR A 213 41.02 -9.33 1.95
CA THR A 213 42.32 -8.71 1.62
C THR A 213 42.79 -7.80 2.76
N ARG A 214 44.02 -7.25 2.63
CA ARG A 214 44.60 -6.34 3.60
C ARG A 214 44.05 -4.90 3.37
N MET A 215 43.81 -4.18 4.46
CA MET A 215 43.44 -2.78 4.43
C MET A 215 44.57 -1.92 3.83
N ASP A 216 44.20 -0.86 3.08
CA ASP A 216 45.19 0.12 2.60
C ASP A 216 45.91 0.76 3.79
N VAL A 217 47.22 0.88 3.69
CA VAL A 217 48.07 1.48 4.74
C VAL A 217 47.66 2.91 5.07
N ARG A 218 47.17 3.67 4.07
CA ARG A 218 46.71 5.05 4.19
C ARG A 218 45.26 5.20 4.63
N ALA A 219 44.48 4.11 4.77
CA ALA A 219 43.06 4.18 5.02
C ALA A 219 42.71 5.02 6.25
N GLU A 220 43.49 4.93 7.33
CA GLU A 220 43.24 5.72 8.53
C GLU A 220 43.50 7.22 8.31
N ALA A 221 44.60 7.58 7.60
CA ALA A 221 44.93 8.96 7.28
C ALA A 221 43.89 9.59 6.34
N LEU A 222 43.47 8.86 5.30
CA LEU A 222 42.41 9.28 4.37
C LEU A 222 41.08 9.52 5.10
N ALA A 223 40.68 8.60 5.99
CA ALA A 223 39.48 8.76 6.80
C ALA A 223 39.55 9.96 7.75
N ARG A 224 40.70 10.18 8.38
CA ARG A 224 40.91 11.33 9.26
C ARG A 224 40.79 12.66 8.53
N GLN A 225 41.32 12.74 7.33
CA GLN A 225 41.27 13.93 6.47
C GLN A 225 39.87 14.15 5.88
N ALA A 226 39.15 13.06 5.51
CA ALA A 226 37.81 13.16 4.93
C ALA A 226 36.73 13.61 5.91
N LEU A 227 36.82 13.22 7.19
CA LEU A 227 35.75 13.49 8.17
C LEU A 227 35.40 14.97 8.29
N PRO A 228 36.36 15.94 8.45
CA PRO A 228 36.01 17.36 8.51
C PRO A 228 35.41 17.90 7.21
N VAL A 229 35.81 17.38 6.04
CA VAL A 229 35.25 17.78 4.74
C VAL A 229 33.81 17.30 4.63
N LEU A 230 33.53 16.05 5.05
CA LEU A 230 32.17 15.48 5.06
C LEU A 230 31.26 16.28 6.01
N LEU A 231 31.73 16.60 7.21
CA LEU A 231 30.97 17.43 8.17
C LEU A 231 30.71 18.84 7.65
N ALA A 232 31.73 19.49 7.05
CA ALA A 232 31.55 20.80 6.42
C ALA A 232 30.53 20.74 5.28
N GLY A 233 30.57 19.70 4.41
CA GLY A 233 29.58 19.49 3.35
C GLY A 233 28.18 19.40 3.91
N ILE A 234 27.96 18.60 4.97
CA ILE A 234 26.64 18.47 5.65
C ILE A 234 26.18 19.82 6.20
N THR A 235 27.07 20.55 6.89
CA THR A 235 26.75 21.87 7.47
C THR A 235 26.33 22.85 6.37
N ILE A 236 27.09 22.90 5.26
CA ILE A 236 26.82 23.82 4.15
C ILE A 236 25.49 23.48 3.46
N VAL A 237 25.21 22.21 3.18
CA VAL A 237 23.92 21.83 2.54
C VAL A 237 22.75 22.16 3.45
N VAL A 238 22.84 21.88 4.75
CA VAL A 238 21.77 22.16 5.72
C VAL A 238 21.56 23.65 5.89
N ALA A 239 22.64 24.45 6.02
CA ALA A 239 22.56 25.89 6.10
C ALA A 239 21.97 26.49 4.81
N GLY A 240 22.46 26.08 3.64
CA GLY A 240 21.96 26.55 2.36
C GLY A 240 20.45 26.24 2.15
N ALA A 241 20.01 25.07 2.52
CA ALA A 241 18.61 24.68 2.48
C ALA A 241 17.76 25.52 3.46
N SER A 242 18.18 25.60 4.72
CA SER A 242 17.45 26.34 5.76
C SER A 242 17.34 27.84 5.46
N LEU A 243 18.40 28.43 4.90
CA LEU A 243 18.43 29.83 4.48
C LEU A 243 17.75 30.10 3.11
N GLY A 244 17.32 29.08 2.43
CA GLY A 244 16.65 29.19 1.13
C GLY A 244 17.63 29.47 -0.04
N ILE A 245 18.94 29.23 0.11
CA ILE A 245 19.96 29.53 -0.90
C ILE A 245 20.36 28.25 -1.65
N ARG A 246 19.67 27.92 -2.74
CA ARG A 246 19.85 26.69 -3.52
C ARG A 246 21.28 26.43 -4.00
N PRO A 247 22.02 27.41 -4.56
CA PRO A 247 23.40 27.16 -4.97
C PRO A 247 24.33 26.79 -3.82
N VAL A 248 24.11 27.34 -2.62
CA VAL A 248 24.86 26.97 -1.40
C VAL A 248 24.54 25.54 -0.98
N ALA A 249 23.27 25.17 -1.02
CA ALA A 249 22.87 23.78 -0.73
C ALA A 249 23.53 22.79 -1.70
N ALA A 250 23.50 23.06 -3.01
CA ALA A 250 24.16 22.25 -4.03
C ALA A 250 25.70 22.17 -3.80
N ALA A 251 26.35 23.30 -3.47
CA ALA A 251 27.78 23.34 -3.16
C ALA A 251 28.13 22.45 -1.95
N GLY A 252 27.27 22.42 -0.92
CA GLY A 252 27.45 21.54 0.24
C GLY A 252 27.40 20.05 -0.13
N VAL A 253 26.48 19.65 -1.02
CA VAL A 253 26.42 18.26 -1.53
C VAL A 253 27.66 17.92 -2.36
N LEU A 254 28.14 18.83 -3.20
CA LEU A 254 29.38 18.63 -3.98
C LEU A 254 30.62 18.54 -3.08
N ALA A 255 30.72 19.35 -2.03
CA ALA A 255 31.78 19.25 -1.04
C ALA A 255 31.78 17.89 -0.31
N TYR A 256 30.58 17.41 0.05
CA TYR A 256 30.44 16.07 0.62
C TYR A 256 30.89 14.98 -0.37
N ALA A 257 30.46 15.05 -1.63
CA ALA A 257 30.85 14.11 -2.69
C ALA A 257 32.39 14.12 -2.91
N ALA A 258 33.04 15.28 -2.88
CA ALA A 258 34.51 15.40 -2.93
C ALA A 258 35.17 14.72 -1.72
N GLY A 259 34.60 14.89 -0.52
CA GLY A 259 35.05 14.18 0.68
C GLY A 259 34.93 12.67 0.57
N LEU A 260 33.82 12.16 -0.02
CA LEU A 260 33.63 10.74 -0.32
C LEU A 260 34.64 10.24 -1.37
N GLY A 261 34.92 11.01 -2.42
CA GLY A 261 35.93 10.68 -3.42
C GLY A 261 37.33 10.56 -2.80
N TRP A 262 37.67 11.47 -1.91
CA TRP A 262 38.93 11.41 -1.15
C TRP A 262 39.00 10.15 -0.27
N TRP A 263 37.95 9.90 0.50
CA TRP A 263 37.85 8.74 1.36
C TRP A 263 37.80 7.42 0.55
N GLY A 264 37.10 7.38 -0.59
CA GLY A 264 36.94 6.22 -1.45
C GLY A 264 38.27 5.64 -1.97
N ARG A 265 39.33 6.43 -1.98
CA ARG A 265 40.69 5.98 -2.31
C ARG A 265 41.19 4.88 -1.35
N ALA A 266 40.65 4.84 -0.12
CA ALA A 266 40.95 3.79 0.85
C ALA A 266 40.31 2.44 0.46
N LEU A 267 39.22 2.44 -0.31
CA LEU A 267 38.50 1.24 -0.76
C LEU A 267 39.04 0.71 -2.09
N TRP A 268 39.64 1.56 -2.92
CA TRP A 268 40.04 1.25 -4.28
C TRP A 268 41.15 0.19 -4.33
N ARG A 269 42.22 0.32 -3.54
CA ARG A 269 43.33 -0.65 -3.54
C ARG A 269 42.90 -2.04 -3.10
N PRO A 270 42.18 -2.23 -1.98
CA PRO A 270 41.62 -3.53 -1.64
C PRO A 270 40.78 -4.16 -2.75
N ALA A 271 39.95 -3.37 -3.44
CA ALA A 271 39.10 -3.85 -4.54
C ALA A 271 39.92 -4.26 -5.77
N ARG A 272 41.05 -3.58 -6.05
CA ARG A 272 41.96 -4.00 -7.15
C ARG A 272 42.76 -5.26 -6.84
N GLN A 273 43.13 -5.45 -5.57
CA GLN A 273 43.85 -6.64 -5.13
C GLN A 273 42.96 -7.90 -5.10
N ALA A 274 41.74 -7.73 -4.65
CA ALA A 274 40.75 -8.81 -4.55
C ALA A 274 39.38 -8.25 -5.01
N PRO A 275 39.02 -8.43 -6.29
CA PRO A 275 37.75 -7.92 -6.80
C PRO A 275 36.55 -8.61 -6.14
N PRO A 276 35.37 -7.95 -6.08
CA PRO A 276 34.14 -8.51 -5.55
C PRO A 276 33.78 -9.86 -6.19
N ARG A 277 33.45 -10.88 -5.39
CA ARG A 277 33.12 -12.25 -5.86
C ARG A 277 31.78 -12.75 -5.36
N HIS A 278 31.27 -12.22 -4.26
CA HIS A 278 30.05 -12.64 -3.59
C HIS A 278 28.92 -11.61 -3.81
N THR A 279 27.67 -12.05 -3.69
CA THR A 279 26.49 -11.16 -3.76
C THR A 279 26.60 -9.99 -2.77
N SER A 280 27.07 -10.25 -1.55
CA SER A 280 27.25 -9.23 -0.50
C SER A 280 28.18 -8.09 -0.94
N THR A 281 29.33 -8.42 -1.55
CA THR A 281 30.31 -7.41 -2.01
C THR A 281 29.80 -6.64 -3.21
N TRP A 282 29.11 -7.29 -4.16
CA TRP A 282 28.52 -6.62 -5.32
C TRP A 282 27.34 -5.72 -4.94
N SER A 283 26.48 -6.15 -3.99
CA SER A 283 25.39 -5.31 -3.48
C SER A 283 25.92 -4.03 -2.81
N VAL A 284 26.99 -4.13 -2.00
CA VAL A 284 27.62 -2.95 -1.40
C VAL A 284 28.25 -2.05 -2.46
N THR A 285 28.90 -2.62 -3.48
CA THR A 285 29.46 -1.84 -4.61
C THR A 285 28.35 -1.07 -5.34
N ALA A 286 27.29 -1.76 -5.72
CA ALA A 286 26.13 -1.13 -6.38
C ALA A 286 25.50 -0.05 -5.51
N ALA A 287 25.34 -0.30 -4.20
CA ALA A 287 24.83 0.70 -3.25
C ALA A 287 25.68 1.96 -3.23
N LEU A 288 27.01 1.86 -3.21
CA LEU A 288 27.90 3.02 -3.25
C LEU A 288 27.77 3.81 -4.57
N VAL A 289 27.62 3.13 -5.70
CA VAL A 289 27.38 3.78 -7.01
C VAL A 289 26.05 4.52 -6.99
N TRP A 290 24.96 3.89 -6.49
CA TRP A 290 23.67 4.54 -6.34
C TRP A 290 23.67 5.68 -5.31
N GLY A 291 24.50 5.58 -4.26
CA GLY A 291 24.72 6.67 -3.32
C GLY A 291 25.30 7.92 -4.01
N LEU A 292 26.29 7.74 -4.89
CA LEU A 292 26.82 8.83 -5.71
C LEU A 292 25.78 9.37 -6.72
N ALA A 293 25.00 8.46 -7.33
CA ALA A 293 23.89 8.86 -8.21
C ALA A 293 22.82 9.67 -7.47
N ALA A 294 22.52 9.31 -6.20
CA ALA A 294 21.60 10.07 -5.35
C ALA A 294 22.11 11.49 -5.09
N LEU A 295 23.41 11.64 -4.78
CA LEU A 295 24.03 12.98 -4.62
C LEU A 295 23.94 13.80 -5.90
N ALA A 296 24.25 13.20 -7.06
CA ALA A 296 24.11 13.87 -8.35
C ALA A 296 22.65 14.28 -8.65
N ALA A 297 21.70 13.40 -8.33
CA ALA A 297 20.29 13.69 -8.48
C ALA A 297 19.82 14.84 -7.58
N VAL A 298 20.29 14.91 -6.33
CA VAL A 298 20.02 16.06 -5.42
C VAL A 298 20.54 17.35 -6.02
N VAL A 299 21.80 17.37 -6.46
CA VAL A 299 22.40 18.57 -7.09
C VAL A 299 21.61 19.00 -8.32
N GLY A 300 21.27 18.02 -9.20
CA GLY A 300 20.47 18.28 -10.39
C GLY A 300 19.10 18.86 -10.07
N THR A 301 18.37 18.26 -9.12
CA THR A 301 17.05 18.73 -8.69
C THR A 301 17.11 20.14 -8.09
N VAL A 302 18.07 20.40 -7.19
CA VAL A 302 18.20 21.71 -6.51
C VAL A 302 18.60 22.82 -7.47
N LEU A 303 19.45 22.53 -8.47
CA LEU A 303 19.90 23.54 -9.44
C LEU A 303 18.91 23.76 -10.58
N ALA A 304 18.21 22.72 -11.05
CA ALA A 304 17.25 22.81 -12.13
C ALA A 304 15.91 23.45 -11.72
N ALA A 305 15.50 23.29 -10.46
CA ALA A 305 14.25 23.82 -9.94
C ALA A 305 14.22 25.35 -9.93
N GLY A 306 13.09 25.97 -10.30
CA GLY A 306 12.84 27.41 -10.22
C GLY A 306 12.58 27.91 -8.79
N SER A 307 11.97 27.06 -7.94
CA SER A 307 11.58 27.36 -6.57
C SER A 307 11.91 26.20 -5.61
N TRP A 308 11.77 26.42 -4.31
CA TRP A 308 11.88 25.34 -3.31
C TRP A 308 10.68 24.43 -3.29
N THR A 309 9.51 24.93 -3.66
CA THR A 309 8.30 24.14 -3.90
C THR A 309 8.56 23.07 -4.95
N GLU A 310 9.11 23.45 -6.11
CA GLU A 310 9.49 22.52 -7.18
C GLU A 310 10.54 21.50 -6.76
N VAL A 311 11.51 21.90 -5.89
CA VAL A 311 12.45 20.95 -5.28
C VAL A 311 11.68 19.88 -4.49
N GLY A 312 10.70 20.26 -3.68
CA GLY A 312 9.87 19.36 -2.89
C GLY A 312 9.08 18.38 -3.76
N GLU A 313 8.40 18.86 -4.79
CA GLU A 313 7.61 18.06 -5.73
C GLU A 313 8.46 17.05 -6.52
N SER A 314 9.63 17.47 -6.97
CA SER A 314 10.56 16.64 -7.76
C SER A 314 11.33 15.61 -6.92
N TYR A 315 11.26 15.69 -5.58
CA TYR A 315 12.10 14.91 -4.67
C TYR A 315 11.85 13.40 -4.71
N GLY A 316 10.76 12.99 -5.32
CA GLY A 316 10.36 11.59 -5.41
C GLY A 316 11.39 10.68 -6.08
N ARG A 317 12.04 11.13 -7.17
CA ARG A 317 13.09 10.37 -7.86
C ARG A 317 14.34 10.21 -6.99
N VAL A 318 14.76 11.28 -6.30
CA VAL A 318 15.86 11.25 -5.35
C VAL A 318 15.62 10.21 -4.25
N THR A 319 14.41 10.21 -3.67
CA THR A 319 14.02 9.26 -2.63
C THR A 319 14.12 7.82 -3.13
N THR A 320 13.64 7.53 -4.33
CA THR A 320 13.71 6.18 -4.91
C THR A 320 15.16 5.70 -5.07
N ILE A 321 16.04 6.54 -5.61
CA ILE A 321 17.46 6.24 -5.78
C ILE A 321 18.13 6.01 -4.41
N ALA A 322 17.87 6.89 -3.43
CA ALA A 322 18.47 6.81 -2.11
C ALA A 322 18.00 5.59 -1.30
N VAL A 323 16.70 5.26 -1.36
CA VAL A 323 16.14 4.16 -0.54
C VAL A 323 16.39 2.80 -1.18
N ILE A 324 16.03 2.62 -2.45
CA ILE A 324 16.13 1.33 -3.15
C ILE A 324 17.56 1.10 -3.65
N GLY A 325 18.14 2.07 -4.35
CA GLY A 325 19.47 1.96 -4.92
C GLY A 325 20.57 1.90 -3.86
N PHE A 326 20.55 2.81 -2.90
CA PHE A 326 21.60 2.89 -1.88
C PHE A 326 21.25 2.12 -0.60
N ALA A 327 20.24 2.53 0.16
CA ALA A 327 20.05 2.07 1.54
C ALA A 327 19.67 0.59 1.64
N ALA A 328 18.69 0.12 0.83
CA ALA A 328 18.22 -1.26 0.88
C ALA A 328 19.28 -2.25 0.38
N GLN A 329 20.01 -1.92 -0.72
CA GLN A 329 21.10 -2.76 -1.21
C GLN A 329 22.29 -2.79 -0.25
N LEU A 330 22.60 -1.65 0.39
CA LEU A 330 23.66 -1.57 1.40
C LEU A 330 23.34 -2.44 2.61
N LEU A 331 22.14 -2.31 3.16
CA LEU A 331 21.71 -3.04 4.36
C LEU A 331 21.70 -4.55 4.10
N THR A 332 21.03 -4.98 3.03
CA THR A 332 20.92 -6.41 2.68
C THR A 332 22.28 -6.99 2.30
N GLY A 333 23.14 -6.23 1.59
CA GLY A 333 24.50 -6.62 1.25
C GLY A 333 25.39 -6.76 2.47
N ALA A 334 25.38 -5.80 3.38
CA ALA A 334 26.15 -5.84 4.63
C ALA A 334 25.70 -6.99 5.52
N LEU A 335 24.40 -7.17 5.75
CA LEU A 335 23.85 -8.26 6.56
C LEU A 335 24.14 -9.64 5.95
N SER A 336 24.16 -9.78 4.63
CA SER A 336 24.52 -11.03 3.95
C SER A 336 25.96 -11.45 4.25
N HIS A 337 26.85 -10.53 4.61
CA HIS A 337 28.22 -10.82 5.05
C HIS A 337 28.32 -10.95 6.58
N LEU A 338 27.69 -10.02 7.32
CA LEU A 338 27.83 -9.92 8.77
C LEU A 338 27.15 -11.08 9.51
N VAL A 339 25.96 -11.51 9.08
CA VAL A 339 25.21 -12.61 9.73
C VAL A 339 26.03 -13.91 9.71
N PRO A 340 26.54 -14.40 8.57
CA PRO A 340 27.43 -15.57 8.58
C PRO A 340 28.67 -15.43 9.46
N ALA A 341 29.32 -14.25 9.43
CA ALA A 341 30.54 -13.99 10.19
C ALA A 341 30.31 -14.07 11.71
N VAL A 342 29.17 -13.57 12.20
CA VAL A 342 28.84 -13.51 13.65
C VAL A 342 28.28 -14.83 14.17
N LEU A 343 27.64 -15.63 13.32
CA LEU A 343 27.21 -17.00 13.70
C LEU A 343 28.39 -17.87 14.15
N GLY A 344 29.61 -17.58 13.66
CA GLY A 344 30.83 -18.29 14.05
C GLY A 344 30.82 -19.77 13.65
N GLY A 345 31.65 -20.60 14.31
CA GLY A 345 31.74 -22.05 14.00
C GLY A 345 32.82 -22.40 12.97
N GLY A 346 33.64 -21.43 12.58
CA GLY A 346 34.76 -21.64 11.65
C GLY A 346 34.43 -21.47 10.17
N PRO A 347 35.44 -21.63 9.28
CA PRO A 347 35.29 -21.31 7.86
C PRO A 347 34.26 -22.14 7.11
N SER A 348 34.02 -23.40 7.48
CA SER A 348 33.03 -24.30 6.86
C SER A 348 31.60 -23.81 7.12
N VAL A 349 31.29 -23.40 8.35
CA VAL A 349 29.98 -22.87 8.76
C VAL A 349 29.68 -21.55 8.05
N VAL A 350 30.67 -20.64 8.00
CA VAL A 350 30.55 -19.36 7.29
C VAL A 350 30.29 -19.58 5.82
N ARG A 351 30.99 -20.51 5.15
CA ARG A 351 30.78 -20.85 3.74
C ARG A 351 29.39 -21.41 3.48
N ALA A 352 28.92 -22.34 4.31
CA ALA A 352 27.59 -22.93 4.17
C ALA A 352 26.48 -21.86 4.23
N ALA A 353 26.61 -20.87 5.11
CA ALA A 353 25.67 -19.74 5.18
C ALA A 353 25.80 -18.79 3.97
N THR A 354 27.03 -18.42 3.58
CA THR A 354 27.29 -17.50 2.45
C THR A 354 26.76 -18.09 1.13
N ALA A 355 26.90 -19.39 0.91
CA ALA A 355 26.40 -20.07 -0.28
C ALA A 355 24.88 -19.89 -0.49
N TRP A 356 24.09 -19.74 0.57
CA TRP A 356 22.66 -19.44 0.45
C TRP A 356 22.41 -18.01 -0.01
N PHE A 357 23.14 -17.02 0.50
CA PHE A 357 23.04 -15.63 0.04
C PHE A 357 23.51 -15.46 -1.41
N ASP A 358 24.44 -16.28 -1.88
CA ASP A 358 24.93 -16.25 -3.26
C ASP A 358 24.02 -16.97 -4.28
N ARG A 359 23.02 -17.75 -3.81
CA ARG A 359 22.03 -18.39 -4.70
C ARG A 359 21.20 -17.35 -5.43
N GLY A 360 21.21 -17.38 -6.75
CA GLY A 360 20.56 -16.40 -7.60
C GLY A 360 21.09 -14.96 -7.44
N GLY A 361 22.28 -14.78 -6.83
CA GLY A 361 22.84 -13.47 -6.50
C GLY A 361 23.02 -12.57 -7.71
N LEU A 362 23.59 -13.09 -8.81
CA LEU A 362 23.79 -12.31 -10.04
C LEU A 362 22.45 -11.90 -10.67
N TRP A 363 21.48 -12.83 -10.73
CA TRP A 363 20.13 -12.52 -11.22
C TRP A 363 19.48 -11.39 -10.40
N ARG A 364 19.50 -11.48 -9.05
CA ARG A 364 18.97 -10.43 -8.17
C ARG A 364 19.66 -9.09 -8.39
N LEU A 365 20.98 -9.07 -8.53
CA LEU A 365 21.74 -7.86 -8.81
C LEU A 365 21.32 -7.21 -10.14
N VAL A 366 21.16 -8.00 -11.20
CA VAL A 366 20.72 -7.51 -12.52
C VAL A 366 19.29 -6.97 -12.44
N VAL A 367 18.37 -7.71 -11.82
CA VAL A 367 16.97 -7.29 -11.69
C VAL A 367 16.85 -6.02 -10.86
N VAL A 368 17.55 -5.92 -9.72
CA VAL A 368 17.47 -4.72 -8.86
C VAL A 368 18.07 -3.50 -9.56
N ASN A 369 19.26 -3.60 -10.12
CA ASN A 369 19.95 -2.44 -10.67
C ASN A 369 19.44 -2.07 -12.06
N GLY A 370 19.24 -3.04 -12.96
CA GLY A 370 18.65 -2.82 -14.27
C GLY A 370 17.17 -2.39 -14.19
N GLY A 371 16.40 -3.03 -13.29
CA GLY A 371 15.02 -2.66 -13.05
C GLY A 371 14.88 -1.25 -12.49
N LEU A 372 15.76 -0.84 -11.58
CA LEU A 372 15.77 0.55 -11.06
C LEU A 372 16.07 1.56 -12.17
N LEU A 373 17.03 1.28 -13.08
CA LEU A 373 17.29 2.13 -14.24
C LEU A 373 16.06 2.27 -15.14
N ILE A 374 15.35 1.16 -15.42
CA ILE A 374 14.12 1.17 -16.21
C ILE A 374 13.03 2.01 -15.51
N CYS A 375 12.86 1.85 -14.19
CA CYS A 375 11.86 2.62 -13.43
C CYS A 375 12.14 4.13 -13.39
N LEU A 376 13.40 4.55 -13.52
CA LEU A 376 13.80 5.96 -13.59
C LEU A 376 13.67 6.56 -15.00
N ALA A 377 13.59 5.71 -16.03
CA ALA A 377 13.38 6.14 -17.41
C ALA A 377 11.89 6.52 -17.66
N PRO A 378 11.59 7.30 -18.70
CA PRO A 378 10.23 7.60 -19.11
C PRO A 378 9.59 6.38 -19.80
N VAL A 379 9.14 5.41 -18.98
CA VAL A 379 8.48 4.19 -19.46
C VAL A 379 6.99 4.20 -19.10
N PRO A 380 6.13 3.47 -19.85
CA PRO A 380 4.71 3.32 -19.57
C PRO A 380 4.44 2.89 -18.12
N GLY A 381 3.30 3.31 -17.56
CA GLY A 381 2.93 3.05 -16.17
C GLY A 381 2.93 1.55 -15.83
N VAL A 382 2.37 0.73 -16.70
CA VAL A 382 2.31 -0.74 -16.53
C VAL A 382 3.71 -1.37 -16.50
N VAL A 383 4.62 -0.95 -17.40
CA VAL A 383 6.04 -1.38 -17.41
C VAL A 383 6.68 -1.05 -16.05
N ARG A 384 6.46 0.18 -15.57
CA ARG A 384 7.01 0.63 -14.28
C ARG A 384 6.49 -0.21 -13.11
N VAL A 385 5.19 -0.55 -13.07
CA VAL A 385 4.58 -1.38 -12.03
C VAL A 385 5.18 -2.79 -12.04
N ILE A 386 5.24 -3.44 -13.20
CA ILE A 386 5.78 -4.81 -13.31
C ILE A 386 7.26 -4.83 -12.89
N VAL A 387 8.07 -3.92 -13.43
CA VAL A 387 9.51 -3.88 -13.16
C VAL A 387 9.80 -3.51 -11.70
N SER A 388 9.08 -2.54 -11.12
CA SER A 388 9.25 -2.20 -9.70
C SER A 388 8.86 -3.35 -8.77
N SER A 389 7.80 -4.09 -9.10
CA SER A 389 7.40 -5.29 -8.35
C SER A 389 8.49 -6.38 -8.38
N LEU A 390 9.14 -6.60 -9.54
CA LEU A 390 10.28 -7.52 -9.65
C LEU A 390 11.48 -7.05 -8.83
N VAL A 391 11.80 -5.76 -8.85
CA VAL A 391 12.88 -5.17 -8.02
C VAL A 391 12.63 -5.42 -6.54
N LEU A 392 11.41 -5.14 -6.08
CA LEU A 392 11.02 -5.33 -4.68
C LEU A 392 11.02 -6.82 -4.28
N ALA A 393 10.53 -7.71 -5.15
CA ALA A 393 10.58 -9.15 -4.93
C ALA A 393 12.04 -9.66 -4.84
N ALA A 394 12.93 -9.17 -5.71
CA ALA A 394 14.35 -9.54 -5.69
C ALA A 394 15.06 -9.09 -4.40
N LEU A 395 14.70 -7.91 -3.86
CA LEU A 395 15.19 -7.44 -2.55
C LEU A 395 14.56 -8.23 -1.40
N ALA A 396 13.26 -8.50 -1.44
CA ALA A 396 12.53 -9.27 -0.42
C ALA A 396 13.04 -10.71 -0.27
N MET A 397 13.60 -11.29 -1.33
CA MET A 397 14.26 -12.61 -1.28
C MET A 397 15.39 -12.68 -0.24
N PHE A 398 15.94 -11.55 0.21
CA PHE A 398 16.90 -11.52 1.31
C PHE A 398 16.37 -12.21 2.57
N ILE A 399 15.10 -12.00 2.92
CA ILE A 399 14.50 -12.54 4.16
C ILE A 399 14.48 -14.08 4.17
N PRO A 400 13.86 -14.78 3.18
CA PRO A 400 13.88 -16.25 3.18
C PRO A 400 15.28 -16.84 3.00
N LEU A 401 16.16 -16.17 2.25
CA LEU A 401 17.56 -16.62 2.11
C LEU A 401 18.32 -16.51 3.43
N MET A 402 18.09 -15.47 4.22
CA MET A 402 18.68 -15.32 5.54
C MET A 402 18.27 -16.46 6.48
N PHE A 403 16.98 -16.82 6.53
CA PHE A 403 16.53 -17.95 7.34
C PHE A 403 17.16 -19.28 6.89
N ARG A 404 17.30 -19.50 5.58
CA ARG A 404 17.96 -20.67 5.03
C ARG A 404 19.47 -20.68 5.34
N ALA A 405 20.13 -19.53 5.26
CA ALA A 405 21.54 -19.36 5.63
C ALA A 405 21.80 -19.68 7.11
N ILE A 406 20.95 -19.18 8.03
CA ILE A 406 21.04 -19.48 9.46
C ILE A 406 20.84 -20.98 9.71
N ARG A 407 19.83 -21.60 9.08
CA ARG A 407 19.61 -23.06 9.20
C ARG A 407 20.80 -23.86 8.68
N ALA A 408 21.40 -23.45 7.55
CA ALA A 408 22.59 -24.09 6.98
C ALA A 408 23.81 -23.96 7.90
N ALA A 409 24.01 -22.79 8.52
CA ALA A 409 25.06 -22.57 9.50
C ALA A 409 24.91 -23.49 10.73
N VAL A 410 23.68 -23.59 11.27
CA VAL A 410 23.40 -24.46 12.41
C VAL A 410 23.66 -25.93 12.06
N ARG A 411 23.23 -26.37 10.87
CA ARG A 411 23.49 -27.76 10.40
C ARG A 411 24.98 -28.01 10.24
N ALA A 412 25.70 -27.16 9.51
CA ALA A 412 27.13 -27.31 9.28
C ALA A 412 27.95 -27.28 10.58
N ARG A 413 27.47 -26.55 11.61
CA ARG A 413 28.09 -26.54 12.94
C ARG A 413 27.93 -27.87 13.65
N ARG A 414 26.74 -28.47 13.62
CA ARG A 414 26.47 -29.79 14.19
C ARG A 414 27.30 -30.89 13.50
N GLU A 415 27.38 -30.83 12.17
CA GLU A 415 28.20 -31.76 11.37
C GLU A 415 29.69 -31.61 11.70
N LEU A 416 30.18 -30.38 11.90
CA LEU A 416 31.55 -30.11 12.31
C LEU A 416 31.82 -30.65 13.71
N GLU A 417 30.94 -30.42 14.68
CA GLU A 417 31.04 -30.91 16.05
C GLU A 417 31.10 -32.46 16.06
N ALA A 418 30.20 -33.13 15.33
CA ALA A 418 30.22 -34.59 15.19
C ALA A 418 31.48 -35.11 14.47
N SER A 419 31.97 -34.38 13.45
CA SER A 419 33.20 -34.78 12.74
C SER A 419 34.48 -34.60 13.54
N VAL A 420 34.52 -33.60 14.45
CA VAL A 420 35.62 -33.36 15.39
C VAL A 420 35.63 -34.46 16.45
N GLU A 421 34.46 -34.83 16.96
CA GLU A 421 34.35 -35.98 17.90
C GLU A 421 34.83 -37.28 17.27
N ALA A 422 34.40 -37.56 16.01
CA ALA A 422 34.86 -38.76 15.29
C ALA A 422 36.36 -38.71 14.93
N ALA A 423 36.89 -37.55 14.52
CA ALA A 423 38.30 -37.36 14.20
C ALA A 423 39.20 -37.43 15.44
N THR A 424 38.74 -36.96 16.58
CA THR A 424 39.44 -37.11 17.87
C THR A 424 39.54 -38.58 18.27
N ALA A 425 38.49 -39.36 17.93
CA ALA A 425 38.50 -40.82 18.16
C ALA A 425 39.42 -41.56 17.14
N ALA A 426 39.63 -41.03 15.93
CA ALA A 426 40.34 -41.71 14.86
C ALA A 426 41.77 -41.17 14.52
N ALA A 427 42.25 -40.12 15.21
CA ALA A 427 43.58 -39.49 15.04
C ALA A 427 43.91 -39.05 13.59
N THR A 428 42.90 -38.72 12.76
CA THR A 428 43.11 -38.35 11.35
C THR A 428 42.99 -36.84 11.10
N LYS A 429 43.76 -36.33 10.10
CA LYS A 429 43.83 -34.90 9.71
C LYS A 429 42.64 -34.50 8.86
N PRO A 430 41.97 -33.35 9.12
CA PRO A 430 40.79 -32.94 8.39
C PRO A 430 41.13 -32.58 6.91
N PRO A 431 40.19 -32.80 5.96
CA PRO A 431 40.44 -32.56 4.53
C PRO A 431 40.63 -31.08 4.19
N ARG A 432 41.56 -30.79 3.26
CA ARG A 432 41.77 -29.44 2.72
C ARG A 432 40.63 -29.04 1.81
N ILE A 433 40.06 -27.89 2.02
CA ILE A 433 38.92 -27.35 1.29
C ILE A 433 39.44 -26.42 0.15
N GLY A 434 39.02 -26.66 -1.09
CA GLY A 434 39.39 -25.89 -2.28
C GLY A 434 38.77 -24.48 -2.34
N PRO A 435 39.18 -23.66 -3.34
CA PRO A 435 38.68 -22.29 -3.51
C PRO A 435 37.22 -22.29 -3.92
N GLU A 436 36.50 -21.28 -3.43
CA GLU A 436 35.06 -21.08 -3.70
C GLU A 436 34.81 -20.50 -5.11
N PRO A 437 33.82 -21.02 -5.87
CA PRO A 437 33.40 -20.40 -7.12
C PRO A 437 32.65 -19.08 -6.84
N GLY A 438 32.94 -18.04 -7.65
CA GLY A 438 32.20 -16.76 -7.58
C GLY A 438 30.79 -16.86 -8.15
N ILE A 439 29.94 -15.82 -7.93
CA ILE A 439 28.55 -15.77 -8.42
C ILE A 439 28.43 -15.60 -9.94
N PHE A 440 29.49 -15.19 -10.62
CA PHE A 440 29.49 -14.97 -12.07
C PHE A 440 29.38 -16.29 -12.86
N ALA A 441 28.17 -16.51 -13.39
CA ALA A 441 27.88 -17.53 -14.39
C ALA A 441 27.14 -16.85 -15.55
N PRO A 442 27.62 -16.96 -16.82
CA PRO A 442 26.99 -16.26 -17.95
C PRO A 442 25.49 -16.52 -18.08
N GLY A 443 25.01 -17.73 -17.85
CA GLY A 443 23.61 -18.09 -17.91
C GLY A 443 22.74 -17.36 -16.86
N ARG A 444 23.28 -16.99 -15.68
CA ARG A 444 22.55 -16.22 -14.66
C ARG A 444 22.45 -14.74 -15.03
N LEU A 445 23.45 -14.19 -15.70
CA LEU A 445 23.39 -12.85 -16.27
C LEU A 445 22.32 -12.77 -17.35
N VAL A 446 22.36 -13.71 -18.30
CA VAL A 446 21.35 -13.80 -19.38
C VAL A 446 19.95 -13.97 -18.80
N ALA A 447 19.76 -14.82 -17.78
CA ALA A 447 18.47 -14.99 -17.12
C ALA A 447 17.95 -13.68 -16.48
N GLY A 448 18.82 -12.89 -15.85
CA GLY A 448 18.45 -11.59 -15.28
C GLY A 448 18.03 -10.59 -16.36
N ILE A 449 18.79 -10.47 -17.43
CA ILE A 449 18.47 -9.59 -18.57
C ILE A 449 17.16 -10.05 -19.24
N ALA A 450 17.00 -11.35 -19.50
CA ALA A 450 15.79 -11.92 -20.09
C ALA A 450 14.56 -11.66 -19.23
N THR A 451 14.67 -11.73 -17.89
CA THR A 451 13.58 -11.40 -16.98
C THR A 451 13.14 -9.94 -17.14
N LEU A 452 14.08 -9.00 -17.24
CA LEU A 452 13.75 -7.58 -17.42
C LEU A 452 13.18 -7.32 -18.81
N LEU A 453 13.73 -7.91 -19.86
CA LEU A 453 13.20 -7.78 -21.23
C LEU A 453 11.76 -8.33 -21.30
N LEU A 454 11.52 -9.49 -20.71
CA LEU A 454 10.19 -10.09 -20.67
C LEU A 454 9.20 -9.18 -19.90
N ALA A 455 9.60 -8.62 -18.76
CA ALA A 455 8.78 -7.70 -17.98
C ALA A 455 8.41 -6.43 -18.78
N VAL A 456 9.39 -5.86 -19.51
CA VAL A 456 9.13 -4.70 -20.38
C VAL A 456 8.22 -5.11 -21.54
N SER A 457 8.46 -6.26 -22.19
CA SER A 457 7.63 -6.74 -23.29
C SER A 457 6.20 -7.00 -22.88
N ILE A 458 5.98 -7.61 -21.71
CA ILE A 458 4.63 -7.81 -21.15
C ILE A 458 3.96 -6.46 -20.86
N GLY A 459 4.67 -5.53 -20.23
CA GLY A 459 4.11 -4.21 -19.93
C GLY A 459 3.74 -3.41 -21.18
N VAL A 460 4.54 -3.50 -22.25
CA VAL A 460 4.24 -2.88 -23.56
C VAL A 460 3.09 -3.61 -24.26
N ALA A 461 3.00 -4.94 -24.15
CA ALA A 461 1.91 -5.73 -24.73
C ALA A 461 0.55 -5.47 -24.04
N VAL A 462 0.57 -5.15 -22.74
CA VAL A 462 -0.65 -4.80 -21.97
C VAL A 462 -1.15 -3.40 -22.31
N ASP A 463 -0.25 -2.46 -22.59
CA ASP A 463 -0.60 -1.09 -22.98
C ASP A 463 0.31 -0.60 -24.13
N PRO A 464 0.04 -1.02 -25.38
CA PRO A 464 0.82 -0.63 -26.54
C PRO A 464 0.70 0.87 -26.86
N SER A 465 -0.44 1.50 -26.55
CA SER A 465 -0.72 2.90 -26.81
C SER A 465 0.19 3.83 -25.99
N ALA A 466 0.36 3.52 -24.72
CA ALA A 466 1.27 4.25 -23.83
C ALA A 466 2.76 4.08 -24.21
N ALA A 467 3.08 3.07 -25.00
CA ALA A 467 4.43 2.84 -25.56
C ALA A 467 4.66 3.52 -26.93
N GLY A 468 3.66 4.23 -27.47
CA GLY A 468 3.74 4.89 -28.78
C GLY A 468 3.76 3.93 -29.97
N LEU A 469 3.34 2.67 -29.79
CA LEU A 469 3.38 1.61 -30.82
C LEU A 469 2.08 1.49 -31.64
N VAL A 470 1.08 2.34 -31.40
CA VAL A 470 -0.11 2.40 -32.24
C VAL A 470 0.21 3.28 -33.43
N THR A 471 0.45 2.69 -34.59
CA THR A 471 0.62 3.38 -35.86
C THR A 471 -0.66 4.12 -36.20
N ALA A 472 -0.55 5.43 -36.45
CA ALA A 472 -1.60 6.30 -36.86
C ALA A 472 -2.18 5.83 -38.22
N GLY A 473 -3.35 5.20 -38.18
CA GLY A 473 -4.24 5.04 -39.30
C GLY A 473 -5.42 5.96 -39.08
N GLY A 474 -5.29 7.22 -39.47
CA GLY A 474 -6.38 8.16 -39.33
C GLY A 474 -5.85 9.60 -39.24
N THR A 475 -5.73 10.28 -40.41
CA THR A 475 -5.41 11.70 -40.50
C THR A 475 -6.51 12.55 -39.88
N GLY A 476 -6.27 13.05 -38.69
CA GLY A 476 -7.04 14.13 -38.07
C GLY A 476 -6.06 14.99 -37.29
N THR A 477 -5.63 16.08 -37.88
CA THR A 477 -4.80 17.10 -37.25
C THR A 477 -5.57 17.79 -36.12
N SER A 478 -5.37 17.36 -34.89
CA SER A 478 -5.69 18.16 -33.71
C SER A 478 -4.39 18.73 -33.16
N ALA A 479 -4.34 20.07 -33.14
CA ALA A 479 -3.27 20.80 -32.47
C ALA A 479 -3.17 20.40 -30.97
N PRO A 480 -1.97 20.42 -30.35
CA PRO A 480 -1.84 20.10 -28.95
C PRO A 480 -2.61 21.12 -28.10
N ALA A 481 -3.49 20.65 -27.24
CA ALA A 481 -4.16 21.48 -26.23
C ALA A 481 -3.11 22.08 -25.29
N ASP A 482 -3.19 23.39 -25.07
CA ASP A 482 -2.35 24.10 -24.08
C ASP A 482 -2.65 23.54 -22.67
N PRO A 483 -1.66 22.98 -21.95
CA PRO A 483 -1.88 22.40 -20.63
C PRO A 483 -2.28 23.40 -19.53
N LYS A 484 -2.37 24.69 -19.85
CA LYS A 484 -2.74 25.78 -18.94
C LYS A 484 -4.21 26.23 -18.99
N ALA A 485 -5.07 25.58 -19.78
CA ALA A 485 -6.48 25.98 -19.89
C ALA A 485 -7.40 24.76 -19.68
N PRO A 486 -7.71 24.39 -18.42
CA PRO A 486 -8.47 23.16 -18.09
C PRO A 486 -9.93 23.14 -18.59
N PHE A 487 -10.49 24.30 -19.01
CA PHE A 487 -11.88 24.46 -19.47
C PHE A 487 -12.00 24.97 -20.90
N ALA A 488 -10.94 24.87 -21.72
CA ALA A 488 -10.97 25.18 -23.15
C ALA A 488 -11.51 23.96 -23.94
N GLY A 489 -12.77 23.96 -24.29
CA GLY A 489 -13.38 22.95 -25.15
C GLY A 489 -12.96 23.11 -26.61
N SER A 490 -13.08 22.03 -27.40
CA SER A 490 -12.78 21.98 -28.83
C SER A 490 -13.86 22.69 -29.71
N GLY A 491 -14.85 23.36 -29.13
CA GLY A 491 -15.94 24.07 -29.82
C GLY A 491 -15.63 25.54 -30.06
N ALA A 492 -16.33 26.13 -31.04
CA ALA A 492 -16.09 27.43 -31.67
C ALA A 492 -16.46 28.68 -30.83
N ILE A 493 -16.30 28.68 -29.52
CA ILE A 493 -16.52 29.88 -28.71
C ILE A 493 -15.24 30.68 -28.62
N ALA A 494 -15.25 31.85 -29.29
CA ALA A 494 -14.11 32.77 -29.28
C ALA A 494 -13.97 33.47 -27.95
N PRO A 495 -12.72 33.72 -27.46
CA PRO A 495 -12.49 34.51 -26.25
C PRO A 495 -13.15 35.88 -26.34
N THR A 496 -13.94 36.27 -25.36
CA THR A 496 -14.61 37.58 -25.31
C THR A 496 -13.66 38.73 -24.98
N GLY A 497 -12.46 38.44 -24.48
CA GLY A 497 -11.52 39.41 -23.92
C GLY A 497 -11.88 39.93 -22.51
N ALA A 498 -13.03 39.59 -21.99
CA ALA A 498 -13.46 39.96 -20.64
C ALA A 498 -12.93 38.99 -19.58
N THR A 499 -12.65 39.49 -18.37
CA THR A 499 -12.20 38.72 -17.24
C THR A 499 -13.26 38.68 -16.12
N THR A 500 -13.64 37.52 -15.68
CA THR A 500 -14.51 37.30 -14.52
C THR A 500 -13.60 36.97 -13.31
N THR A 501 -13.60 37.83 -12.32
CA THR A 501 -12.86 37.59 -11.06
C THR A 501 -13.84 37.24 -9.94
N VAL A 502 -13.59 36.14 -9.25
CA VAL A 502 -14.46 35.66 -8.17
C VAL A 502 -13.62 35.37 -6.93
N ARG A 503 -14.09 35.83 -5.78
CA ARG A 503 -13.53 35.49 -4.47
C ARG A 503 -14.25 34.24 -3.95
N VAL A 504 -13.45 33.23 -3.59
CA VAL A 504 -13.90 31.96 -2.99
C VAL A 504 -13.26 31.79 -1.62
N GLU A 505 -14.04 31.49 -0.62
CA GLU A 505 -13.57 31.21 0.73
C GLU A 505 -13.49 29.70 0.97
N ALA A 506 -12.38 29.24 1.52
CA ALA A 506 -12.16 27.86 1.95
C ALA A 506 -12.35 27.78 3.47
N ARG A 507 -13.33 26.99 3.94
CA ARG A 507 -13.60 26.76 5.36
C ARG A 507 -14.42 25.49 5.59
N ASP A 508 -14.23 24.85 6.74
CA ASP A 508 -15.02 23.69 7.17
C ASP A 508 -15.18 22.62 6.08
N MET A 509 -14.07 22.30 5.38
CA MET A 509 -14.00 21.33 4.28
C MET A 509 -14.92 21.65 3.08
N SER A 510 -15.21 22.94 2.83
CA SER A 510 -16.05 23.40 1.72
C SER A 510 -15.50 24.69 1.09
N PHE A 511 -15.87 24.94 -0.16
CA PHE A 511 -15.70 26.23 -0.83
C PHE A 511 -17.01 27.01 -0.80
N SER A 512 -16.90 28.34 -0.57
CA SER A 512 -18.05 29.26 -0.57
C SER A 512 -17.73 30.49 -1.45
N PRO A 513 -18.48 30.72 -2.55
CA PRO A 513 -19.52 29.85 -3.09
C PRO A 513 -19.00 28.51 -3.58
N SER A 514 -19.84 27.48 -3.56
CA SER A 514 -19.49 26.14 -4.08
C SER A 514 -19.66 26.03 -5.60
N THR A 515 -20.31 27.00 -6.23
CA THR A 515 -20.52 27.09 -7.68
C THR A 515 -20.21 28.50 -8.16
N VAL A 516 -19.44 28.60 -9.23
CA VAL A 516 -19.04 29.86 -9.89
C VAL A 516 -19.54 29.84 -11.32
N SER A 517 -20.45 30.77 -11.65
CA SER A 517 -20.95 30.97 -13.03
C SER A 517 -20.06 31.95 -13.77
N VAL A 518 -19.66 31.56 -14.99
CA VAL A 518 -18.77 32.34 -15.87
C VAL A 518 -19.38 32.41 -17.27
N PRO A 519 -19.58 33.59 -17.85
CA PRO A 519 -19.98 33.68 -19.26
C PRO A 519 -18.94 32.97 -20.15
N ALA A 520 -19.42 32.08 -21.02
CA ALA A 520 -18.54 31.32 -21.89
C ALA A 520 -17.72 32.24 -22.81
N GLY A 521 -16.40 31.98 -22.84
CA GLY A 521 -15.43 32.83 -23.54
C GLY A 521 -14.74 33.86 -22.65
N ASN A 522 -15.18 34.08 -21.40
CA ASN A 522 -14.49 34.92 -20.44
C ASN A 522 -13.30 34.18 -19.80
N ARG A 523 -12.28 34.95 -19.43
CA ARG A 523 -11.17 34.49 -18.59
C ARG A 523 -11.62 34.47 -17.12
N LEU A 524 -11.42 33.35 -16.43
CA LEU A 524 -11.74 33.22 -15.01
C LEU A 524 -10.48 33.37 -14.15
N VAL A 525 -10.58 34.26 -13.16
CA VAL A 525 -9.55 34.43 -12.10
C VAL A 525 -10.23 34.24 -10.74
N ILE A 526 -9.70 33.34 -9.94
CA ILE A 526 -10.25 33.05 -8.59
C ILE A 526 -9.25 33.54 -7.54
N GLU A 527 -9.73 34.37 -6.64
CA GLU A 527 -9.05 34.71 -5.39
C GLU A 527 -9.52 33.74 -4.30
N LEU A 528 -8.74 32.73 -3.98
CA LEU A 528 -9.03 31.76 -2.92
C LEU A 528 -8.51 32.28 -1.57
N VAL A 529 -9.39 32.41 -0.60
CA VAL A 529 -9.05 32.90 0.75
C VAL A 529 -9.32 31.78 1.75
N ASN A 530 -8.31 31.34 2.47
CA ASN A 530 -8.50 30.36 3.55
C ASN A 530 -8.92 31.08 4.84
N VAL A 531 -10.20 31.01 5.16
CA VAL A 531 -10.78 31.55 6.40
C VAL A 531 -10.93 30.52 7.52
N ASP A 532 -10.47 29.26 7.28
CA ASP A 532 -10.38 28.25 8.31
C ASP A 532 -9.36 28.66 9.38
N THR A 533 -9.56 28.25 10.62
CA THR A 533 -8.69 28.59 11.75
C THR A 533 -7.60 27.55 12.00
N LYS A 534 -7.71 26.35 11.43
CA LYS A 534 -6.85 25.19 11.74
C LYS A 534 -6.27 24.47 10.53
N SER A 535 -7.03 24.39 9.43
CA SER A 535 -6.69 23.54 8.30
C SER A 535 -6.14 24.36 7.13
N PRO A 536 -5.04 23.92 6.49
CA PRO A 536 -4.63 24.46 5.22
C PRO A 536 -5.53 23.95 4.11
N HIS A 537 -5.67 24.74 3.03
CA HIS A 537 -6.45 24.37 1.85
C HIS A 537 -5.71 24.74 0.57
N ASP A 538 -6.10 24.16 -0.55
CA ASP A 538 -5.66 24.51 -1.91
C ASP A 538 -6.81 24.33 -2.89
N LEU A 539 -6.64 24.74 -4.13
CA LEU A 539 -7.61 24.55 -5.21
C LEU A 539 -6.87 24.08 -6.45
N ALA A 540 -7.25 22.92 -6.97
CA ALA A 540 -6.70 22.34 -8.18
C ALA A 540 -7.81 22.08 -9.20
N PHE A 541 -7.44 22.14 -10.48
CA PHE A 541 -8.27 21.78 -11.61
C PHE A 541 -7.64 20.63 -12.42
N SER A 542 -8.38 20.05 -13.35
CA SER A 542 -7.87 19.03 -14.26
C SER A 542 -6.61 19.51 -14.98
N GLY A 543 -5.57 18.69 -15.05
CA GLY A 543 -4.25 19.06 -15.57
C GLY A 543 -3.27 19.43 -14.45
N ALA A 544 -2.35 20.35 -14.74
CA ALA A 544 -1.31 20.78 -13.78
C ALA A 544 -1.66 22.09 -13.05
N LEU A 545 -2.86 22.64 -13.25
CA LEU A 545 -3.25 23.94 -12.70
C LEU A 545 -3.74 23.81 -11.27
N LYS A 546 -3.02 24.39 -10.32
CA LYS A 546 -3.42 24.44 -8.90
C LYS A 546 -2.82 25.65 -8.18
N THR A 547 -3.42 26.06 -7.05
CA THR A 547 -2.81 27.01 -6.11
C THR A 547 -1.73 26.32 -5.30
N GLU A 548 -0.80 27.10 -4.76
CA GLU A 548 -0.01 26.64 -3.60
C GLU A 548 -0.92 26.41 -2.38
N ARG A 549 -0.37 25.70 -1.38
CA ARG A 549 -1.10 25.41 -0.14
C ARG A 549 -1.27 26.67 0.68
N ILE A 550 -2.54 27.05 0.91
CA ILE A 550 -2.92 28.30 1.58
C ILE A 550 -3.15 28.00 3.06
N MET A 551 -2.32 28.58 3.90
CA MET A 551 -2.44 28.46 5.36
C MET A 551 -3.61 29.30 5.91
N PRO A 552 -4.13 28.99 7.11
CA PRO A 552 -5.18 29.79 7.74
C PRO A 552 -4.91 31.29 7.72
N GLY A 553 -5.91 32.07 7.28
CA GLY A 553 -5.83 33.54 7.16
C GLY A 553 -5.02 34.05 5.96
N LYS A 554 -4.59 33.21 5.05
CA LYS A 554 -3.89 33.57 3.82
C LYS A 554 -4.78 33.43 2.58
N SER A 555 -4.37 34.03 1.46
CA SER A 555 -5.04 33.93 0.17
C SER A 555 -4.04 33.65 -0.95
N ALA A 556 -4.55 33.08 -2.04
CA ALA A 556 -3.82 32.91 -3.30
C ALA A 556 -4.74 33.20 -4.49
N THR A 557 -4.18 33.67 -5.58
CA THR A 557 -4.94 33.90 -6.83
C THR A 557 -4.55 32.86 -7.85
N ILE A 558 -5.55 32.25 -8.48
CA ILE A 558 -5.34 31.31 -9.58
C ILE A 558 -6.05 31.80 -10.83
N ASP A 559 -5.31 31.81 -11.93
CA ASP A 559 -5.81 32.15 -13.26
C ASP A 559 -6.16 30.86 -13.99
N VAL A 560 -7.45 30.60 -14.12
CA VAL A 560 -8.00 29.38 -14.72
C VAL A 560 -7.94 29.43 -16.25
N GLY A 561 -7.79 30.63 -16.83
CA GLY A 561 -7.81 30.86 -18.27
C GLY A 561 -9.21 31.05 -18.82
N VAL A 562 -9.38 30.90 -20.14
CA VAL A 562 -10.66 31.08 -20.83
C VAL A 562 -11.57 29.86 -20.58
N VAL A 563 -12.78 30.13 -20.07
CA VAL A 563 -13.77 29.09 -19.74
C VAL A 563 -14.76 28.98 -20.89
N THR A 564 -14.77 27.85 -21.59
CA THR A 564 -15.74 27.55 -22.67
C THR A 564 -16.64 26.35 -22.32
N THR A 565 -16.24 25.54 -21.35
CA THR A 565 -16.98 24.37 -20.87
C THR A 565 -17.06 24.37 -19.35
N SER A 566 -18.13 23.81 -18.78
CA SER A 566 -18.31 23.62 -17.35
C SER A 566 -17.40 22.51 -16.81
N GLY A 567 -17.04 22.58 -15.50
CA GLY A 567 -16.22 21.55 -14.86
C GLY A 567 -16.02 21.82 -13.37
N GLU A 568 -15.14 21.09 -12.73
CA GLU A 568 -14.91 21.20 -11.27
C GLU A 568 -13.43 21.42 -10.90
N GLY A 569 -13.23 22.13 -9.78
CA GLY A 569 -11.99 22.20 -9.05
C GLY A 569 -12.15 21.57 -7.65
N TRP A 570 -11.07 21.14 -7.00
CA TRP A 570 -11.13 20.49 -5.68
C TRP A 570 -9.90 20.79 -4.86
N CYS A 571 -10.03 20.62 -3.53
CA CYS A 571 -8.88 20.67 -2.64
C CYS A 571 -8.08 19.34 -2.72
N THR A 572 -6.74 19.46 -2.92
CA THR A 572 -5.88 18.25 -3.07
C THR A 572 -5.36 17.70 -1.75
N ILE A 573 -5.66 18.34 -0.63
CA ILE A 573 -5.29 17.84 0.68
C ILE A 573 -6.04 16.54 0.95
N VAL A 574 -5.30 15.53 1.42
CA VAL A 574 -5.83 14.18 1.61
C VAL A 574 -7.09 14.18 2.48
N GLY A 575 -8.19 13.65 1.94
CA GLY A 575 -9.48 13.57 2.62
C GLY A 575 -10.41 14.76 2.35
N HIS A 576 -9.95 15.94 1.94
CA HIS A 576 -10.79 17.14 1.80
C HIS A 576 -11.78 17.03 0.64
N ARG A 577 -11.35 16.53 -0.53
CA ARG A 577 -12.27 16.28 -1.66
C ARG A 577 -13.36 15.29 -1.31
N GLN A 578 -13.01 14.20 -0.60
CA GLN A 578 -13.96 13.17 -0.16
C GLN A 578 -14.96 13.69 0.86
N MET A 579 -14.62 14.75 1.60
CA MET A 579 -15.50 15.45 2.51
C MET A 579 -16.39 16.50 1.82
N GLY A 580 -16.31 16.59 0.48
CA GLY A 580 -17.15 17.50 -0.32
C GLY A 580 -16.50 18.83 -0.67
N MET A 581 -15.17 19.00 -0.48
CA MET A 581 -14.47 20.25 -0.80
C MET A 581 -14.18 20.35 -2.31
N VAL A 582 -15.25 20.64 -3.06
CA VAL A 582 -15.29 20.78 -4.53
C VAL A 582 -15.89 22.13 -4.91
N LEU A 583 -15.36 22.77 -5.93
CA LEU A 583 -15.83 24.02 -6.53
C LEU A 583 -16.30 23.75 -7.96
N GLU A 584 -17.57 23.96 -8.22
CA GLU A 584 -18.16 23.81 -9.54
C GLU A 584 -18.01 25.09 -10.37
N ILE A 585 -17.54 24.97 -11.62
CA ILE A 585 -17.45 26.04 -12.58
C ILE A 585 -18.51 25.82 -13.67
N VAL A 586 -19.42 26.76 -13.83
CA VAL A 586 -20.51 26.70 -14.82
C VAL A 586 -20.26 27.74 -15.93
N ALA A 587 -20.08 27.27 -17.18
CA ALA A 587 -19.94 28.14 -18.35
C ALA A 587 -21.33 28.56 -18.86
N GLU A 588 -21.72 29.82 -18.62
CA GLU A 588 -22.99 30.36 -19.09
C GLU A 588 -22.95 30.66 -20.58
N GLY A 589 -23.85 30.06 -21.37
CA GLY A 589 -23.90 30.20 -22.82
C GLY A 589 -22.93 29.31 -23.61
N GLY A 590 -22.18 28.42 -22.90
CA GLY A 590 -21.43 27.33 -23.48
C GLY A 590 -22.35 26.14 -23.81
N GLU A 591 -21.95 25.24 -24.71
CA GLU A 591 -22.67 23.98 -24.89
C GLU A 591 -22.71 23.21 -23.58
N ALA A 592 -23.91 23.08 -23.03
CA ALA A 592 -24.15 22.27 -21.82
C ALA A 592 -24.14 20.80 -22.20
N PRO A 593 -23.47 19.91 -21.43
CA PRO A 593 -23.97 18.56 -21.30
C PRO A 593 -25.32 18.67 -20.58
N GLY A 594 -26.42 18.36 -21.28
CA GLY A 594 -27.79 18.65 -20.90
C GLY A 594 -28.15 18.41 -19.44
N THR A 595 -28.53 19.46 -18.75
CA THR A 595 -29.27 19.39 -17.50
C THR A 595 -30.29 20.54 -17.44
N THR A 596 -31.54 20.17 -17.35
CA THR A 596 -32.66 21.07 -17.04
C THR A 596 -32.64 21.46 -15.56
N ALA A 597 -32.59 22.77 -15.30
CA ALA A 597 -32.65 23.34 -13.98
C ALA A 597 -34.07 23.20 -13.35
N ALA A 598 -34.13 22.83 -12.06
CA ALA A 598 -35.31 23.06 -11.24
C ALA A 598 -34.92 23.97 -10.08
N SER A 599 -35.46 25.20 -10.15
CA SER A 599 -35.45 26.19 -9.09
C SER A 599 -36.38 25.78 -7.91
N GLY A 600 -35.91 25.85 -6.69
CA GLY A 600 -36.76 25.62 -5.49
C GLY A 600 -36.18 26.25 -4.25
N THR A 601 -36.84 27.28 -3.80
CA THR A 601 -36.60 28.08 -2.60
C THR A 601 -36.57 27.29 -1.31
N ASN A 602 -35.58 27.58 -0.48
CA ASN A 602 -35.32 27.00 0.83
C ASN A 602 -36.03 27.81 1.92
N THR A 603 -36.85 27.16 2.76
CA THR A 603 -37.20 27.66 4.11
C THR A 603 -37.01 26.54 5.13
N GLY A 604 -36.27 26.89 6.18
CA GLY A 604 -35.64 26.04 7.16
C GLY A 604 -36.49 25.07 7.98
N THR A 605 -35.84 24.11 8.52
CA THR A 605 -35.68 23.75 9.96
C THR A 605 -35.29 22.27 10.13
N SER A 606 -34.49 22.03 11.15
CA SER A 606 -34.14 20.74 11.80
C SER A 606 -33.09 19.82 11.14
N ALA A 607 -32.01 19.71 11.87
CA ALA A 607 -30.89 18.81 11.61
C ALA A 607 -31.35 17.35 11.45
N LYS A 608 -31.34 16.89 10.23
CA LYS A 608 -31.40 15.47 9.88
C LYS A 608 -30.01 15.13 9.32
N ILE A 609 -29.33 14.19 9.95
CA ILE A 609 -28.10 13.66 9.43
C ILE A 609 -28.40 13.12 8.02
N PRO A 610 -27.81 13.64 6.95
CA PRO A 610 -28.02 13.08 5.62
C PRO A 610 -27.40 11.68 5.57
N GLY A 611 -28.17 10.71 5.16
CA GLY A 611 -27.59 9.48 4.61
C GLY A 611 -26.68 9.82 3.44
N PRO A 612 -25.75 8.94 3.05
CA PRO A 612 -24.80 9.23 1.99
C PRO A 612 -25.54 9.63 0.72
N THR A 613 -25.42 10.89 0.34
CA THR A 613 -25.90 11.37 -0.96
C THR A 613 -25.02 10.78 -2.04
N ALA A 614 -25.65 10.20 -3.05
CA ALA A 614 -24.98 9.60 -4.19
C ALA A 614 -23.95 10.57 -4.78
N ALA A 615 -22.70 10.14 -4.84
CA ALA A 615 -21.64 10.86 -5.53
C ALA A 615 -21.95 10.85 -7.03
N THR A 616 -22.19 12.02 -7.60
CA THR A 616 -22.30 12.22 -9.06
C THR A 616 -20.89 12.11 -9.64
N GLY A 617 -20.43 10.89 -9.92
CA GLY A 617 -19.22 10.66 -10.71
C GLY A 617 -19.53 10.95 -12.18
N ASN A 618 -18.94 12.00 -12.72
CA ASN A 618 -18.95 12.26 -14.16
C ASN A 618 -17.96 11.33 -14.86
N ASP A 619 -18.48 10.15 -15.27
CA ASP A 619 -17.98 9.47 -16.46
C ASP A 619 -19.20 9.07 -17.30
N ALA A 620 -19.13 9.26 -18.62
CA ALA A 620 -20.22 9.19 -19.59
C ALA A 620 -20.98 7.85 -19.57
N GLY A 621 -21.86 7.61 -18.59
CA GLY A 621 -22.54 6.36 -18.53
C GLY A 621 -23.79 6.35 -17.68
N MET A 622 -23.69 6.28 -16.39
CA MET A 622 -24.81 5.92 -15.53
C MET A 622 -25.17 7.04 -14.55
N ARG A 623 -26.38 7.61 -14.65
CA ARG A 623 -26.89 8.58 -13.67
C ARG A 623 -27.41 7.86 -12.45
N LEU A 624 -26.53 7.63 -11.46
CA LEU A 624 -26.92 7.14 -10.14
C LEU A 624 -27.60 8.26 -9.35
N GLY A 625 -28.65 7.95 -8.62
CA GLY A 625 -29.32 8.91 -7.72
C GLY A 625 -30.53 9.66 -8.33
N GLN A 626 -31.07 9.21 -9.46
CA GLN A 626 -32.38 9.67 -9.89
C GLN A 626 -33.45 9.31 -8.85
N LYS A 627 -34.37 10.24 -8.59
CA LYS A 627 -35.48 9.96 -7.69
C LYS A 627 -36.38 8.87 -8.30
N ALA A 628 -36.63 7.82 -7.54
CA ALA A 628 -37.52 6.77 -7.95
C ALA A 628 -38.92 7.30 -8.30
N SER A 629 -39.51 6.81 -9.39
CA SER A 629 -40.89 7.15 -9.78
C SER A 629 -41.89 6.61 -8.75
N ALA A 630 -43.11 7.14 -8.76
CA ALA A 630 -44.17 6.62 -7.86
C ALA A 630 -44.44 5.11 -8.09
N ASP A 631 -44.30 4.66 -9.32
CA ASP A 631 -44.55 3.27 -9.75
C ASP A 631 -43.31 2.35 -9.59
N PHE A 632 -42.19 2.89 -9.11
CA PHE A 632 -40.97 2.09 -8.86
C PHE A 632 -41.23 1.00 -7.84
N ARG A 633 -40.81 -0.23 -8.17
CA ARG A 633 -40.88 -1.39 -7.29
C ARG A 633 -39.48 -1.93 -7.03
N ALA A 634 -39.11 -1.96 -5.74
CA ALA A 634 -37.89 -2.65 -5.33
C ALA A 634 -38.08 -4.18 -5.39
N VAL A 635 -36.99 -4.89 -5.54
CA VAL A 635 -36.99 -6.36 -5.43
C VAL A 635 -37.35 -6.74 -3.99
N ASP A 636 -38.28 -7.67 -3.81
CA ASP A 636 -38.65 -8.19 -2.48
C ASP A 636 -37.48 -9.03 -1.93
N ALA A 637 -36.87 -8.56 -0.86
CA ALA A 637 -35.78 -9.25 -0.19
C ALA A 637 -36.26 -10.27 0.85
N THR A 638 -37.55 -10.40 1.09
CA THR A 638 -38.10 -11.27 2.15
C THR A 638 -37.83 -12.74 1.84
N LEU A 639 -37.24 -13.45 2.80
CA LEU A 639 -37.06 -14.90 2.77
C LEU A 639 -38.16 -15.53 3.63
N PRO A 640 -39.16 -16.19 3.04
CA PRO A 640 -40.20 -16.87 3.79
C PRO A 640 -39.64 -18.03 4.63
N PRO A 641 -40.21 -18.32 5.80
CA PRO A 641 -39.85 -19.51 6.58
C PRO A 641 -40.09 -20.80 5.82
N LEU A 642 -39.20 -21.79 5.99
CA LEU A 642 -39.39 -23.12 5.40
C LEU A 642 -40.54 -23.88 6.04
N THR A 643 -41.48 -24.30 5.22
CA THR A 643 -42.66 -25.12 5.61
C THR A 643 -42.48 -26.58 5.23
N THR A 644 -41.51 -26.90 4.38
CA THR A 644 -41.25 -28.28 3.92
C THR A 644 -40.48 -29.09 4.98
N PRO A 645 -40.73 -30.40 5.10
CA PRO A 645 -39.94 -31.28 5.96
C PRO A 645 -38.48 -31.42 5.42
N ALA A 646 -37.55 -31.82 6.29
CA ALA A 646 -36.19 -32.17 5.88
C ALA A 646 -36.17 -33.39 4.93
N GLY A 647 -35.24 -33.40 3.98
CA GLY A 647 -35.13 -34.45 2.95
C GLY A 647 -36.08 -34.26 1.78
N THR A 648 -36.69 -33.09 1.63
CA THR A 648 -37.57 -32.75 0.50
C THR A 648 -36.79 -32.72 -0.82
N VAL A 649 -37.42 -33.16 -1.89
CA VAL A 649 -36.98 -32.99 -3.27
C VAL A 649 -37.64 -31.74 -3.84
N HIS A 650 -36.85 -30.68 -4.07
CA HIS A 650 -37.31 -29.46 -4.70
C HIS A 650 -37.10 -29.55 -6.21
N THR A 651 -38.20 -29.60 -6.97
CA THR A 651 -38.14 -29.61 -8.44
C THR A 651 -38.53 -28.23 -8.97
N LEU A 652 -37.66 -27.66 -9.83
CA LEU A 652 -37.90 -26.33 -10.39
C LEU A 652 -37.32 -26.21 -11.80
N THR A 653 -37.85 -25.25 -12.56
CA THR A 653 -37.36 -24.90 -13.90
C THR A 653 -36.78 -23.49 -13.84
N LEU A 654 -35.57 -23.35 -14.35
CA LEU A 654 -34.93 -22.05 -14.61
C LEU A 654 -34.86 -21.84 -16.13
N THR A 655 -35.51 -20.78 -16.58
CA THR A 655 -35.51 -20.40 -17.99
C THR A 655 -34.53 -19.25 -18.21
N VAL A 656 -33.61 -19.44 -19.14
CA VAL A 656 -32.71 -18.37 -19.55
C VAL A 656 -33.45 -17.41 -20.47
N GLU A 657 -33.46 -16.13 -20.13
CA GLU A 657 -34.13 -15.07 -20.89
C GLU A 657 -33.26 -13.79 -20.94
N GLU A 658 -33.31 -13.13 -22.08
CA GLU A 658 -32.67 -11.80 -22.27
C GLU A 658 -33.76 -10.72 -22.15
N VAL A 659 -33.70 -9.94 -21.08
CA VAL A 659 -34.76 -8.95 -20.76
C VAL A 659 -34.17 -7.58 -20.42
N VAL A 660 -34.95 -6.53 -20.62
CA VAL A 660 -34.55 -5.17 -20.23
C VAL A 660 -35.07 -4.90 -18.83
N LEU A 661 -34.14 -4.75 -17.87
CA LEU A 661 -34.44 -4.50 -16.46
C LEU A 661 -33.84 -3.16 -16.00
N GLU A 662 -34.47 -2.61 -14.98
CA GLU A 662 -33.97 -1.44 -14.27
C GLU A 662 -32.77 -1.86 -13.39
N VAL A 663 -31.67 -1.09 -13.44
CA VAL A 663 -30.44 -1.35 -12.69
C VAL A 663 -30.12 -0.23 -11.67
N SER A 664 -30.79 0.89 -11.81
CA SER A 664 -30.90 2.01 -10.88
C SER A 664 -32.19 2.74 -11.22
N PRO A 665 -32.85 3.46 -10.30
CA PRO A 665 -34.06 4.22 -10.62
C PRO A 665 -33.93 5.05 -11.88
N GLY A 666 -34.73 4.72 -12.91
CA GLY A 666 -34.73 5.40 -14.21
C GLY A 666 -33.60 5.00 -15.18
N VAL A 667 -32.75 4.04 -14.83
CA VAL A 667 -31.65 3.51 -15.67
C VAL A 667 -31.89 2.04 -16.00
N TRP A 668 -31.87 1.71 -17.29
CA TRP A 668 -32.22 0.40 -17.79
C TRP A 668 -31.05 -0.25 -18.54
N GLN A 669 -30.92 -1.59 -18.40
CA GLN A 669 -29.91 -2.39 -19.07
C GLN A 669 -30.54 -3.69 -19.60
N LYS A 670 -30.07 -4.18 -20.73
CA LYS A 670 -30.40 -5.51 -21.22
C LYS A 670 -29.62 -6.53 -20.39
N ARG A 671 -30.36 -7.39 -19.67
CA ARG A 671 -29.82 -8.38 -18.73
C ARG A 671 -30.03 -9.78 -19.27
N TRP A 672 -29.07 -10.67 -18.98
CA TRP A 672 -29.22 -12.12 -19.15
C TRP A 672 -29.63 -12.69 -17.80
N THR A 673 -30.70 -13.45 -17.79
CA THR A 673 -31.38 -13.80 -16.54
C THR A 673 -31.74 -15.25 -16.45
N TYR A 674 -32.00 -15.72 -15.24
CA TYR A 674 -32.80 -16.90 -15.00
C TYR A 674 -34.19 -16.43 -14.53
N ASN A 675 -35.24 -16.88 -15.26
CA ASN A 675 -36.63 -16.52 -15.01
C ASN A 675 -36.93 -15.01 -15.09
N GLY A 676 -36.24 -14.26 -15.96
CA GLY A 676 -36.56 -12.87 -16.25
C GLY A 676 -36.26 -11.88 -15.14
N GLN A 677 -35.50 -12.24 -14.12
CA GLN A 677 -35.17 -11.38 -12.96
C GLN A 677 -33.70 -11.41 -12.57
N VAL A 678 -33.24 -10.35 -11.88
CA VAL A 678 -31.92 -10.23 -11.24
C VAL A 678 -32.09 -9.67 -9.82
N PRO A 679 -31.58 -10.35 -8.77
CA PRO A 679 -31.02 -11.70 -8.80
C PRO A 679 -32.00 -12.75 -9.30
N ALA A 680 -31.49 -13.88 -9.75
CA ALA A 680 -32.29 -15.02 -10.07
C ALA A 680 -33.05 -15.58 -8.81
N PRO A 681 -34.10 -16.45 -8.95
CA PRO A 681 -34.86 -16.91 -7.80
C PRO A 681 -34.00 -17.48 -6.67
N THR A 682 -34.20 -17.04 -5.45
CA THR A 682 -33.56 -17.61 -4.26
C THR A 682 -34.13 -19.02 -4.00
N LEU A 683 -33.29 -20.04 -4.01
CA LEU A 683 -33.64 -21.41 -3.61
C LEU A 683 -33.46 -21.53 -2.10
N HIS A 684 -34.40 -22.24 -1.44
CA HIS A 684 -34.42 -22.33 0.02
C HIS A 684 -34.68 -23.76 0.47
N GLY A 685 -33.86 -24.32 1.34
CA GLY A 685 -33.96 -25.68 1.84
C GLY A 685 -33.13 -25.93 3.11
N ARG A 686 -32.99 -27.19 3.48
CA ARG A 686 -32.22 -27.68 4.62
C ARG A 686 -31.14 -28.65 4.17
N VAL A 687 -30.22 -28.91 5.05
CA VAL A 687 -29.21 -29.98 4.86
C VAL A 687 -29.93 -31.31 4.65
N GLY A 688 -29.57 -32.04 3.59
CA GLY A 688 -30.17 -33.27 3.16
C GLY A 688 -31.26 -33.11 2.10
N ASP A 689 -31.77 -31.94 1.83
CA ASP A 689 -32.70 -31.67 0.73
C ASP A 689 -32.00 -31.86 -0.62
N THR A 690 -32.76 -32.30 -1.60
CA THR A 690 -32.31 -32.48 -2.98
C THR A 690 -32.99 -31.49 -3.90
N PHE A 691 -32.18 -30.81 -4.70
CA PHE A 691 -32.64 -29.89 -5.73
C PHE A 691 -32.51 -30.55 -7.11
N GLU A 692 -33.60 -30.61 -7.86
CA GLU A 692 -33.67 -31.06 -9.24
C GLU A 692 -34.09 -29.89 -10.12
N VAL A 693 -33.09 -29.28 -10.79
CA VAL A 693 -33.24 -28.05 -11.54
C VAL A 693 -33.18 -28.35 -13.04
N THR A 694 -34.22 -28.02 -13.76
CA THR A 694 -34.24 -28.08 -15.23
C THR A 694 -33.92 -26.70 -15.78
N LEU A 695 -32.74 -26.54 -16.39
CA LEU A 695 -32.36 -25.35 -17.14
C LEU A 695 -32.90 -25.44 -18.56
N VAL A 696 -33.64 -24.40 -19.00
CA VAL A 696 -34.15 -24.27 -20.37
C VAL A 696 -33.55 -23.00 -20.96
N ASN A 697 -32.82 -23.09 -22.05
CA ASN A 697 -32.20 -21.95 -22.66
C ASN A 697 -33.05 -21.34 -23.78
N HIS A 698 -33.76 -20.24 -23.49
CA HIS A 698 -34.46 -19.39 -24.45
C HIS A 698 -33.65 -18.17 -24.91
N GLY A 699 -32.40 -18.03 -24.45
CA GLY A 699 -31.50 -16.96 -24.85
C GLY A 699 -31.00 -17.12 -26.30
N SER A 700 -30.34 -16.10 -26.80
CA SER A 700 -29.76 -16.04 -28.16
C SER A 700 -28.40 -16.76 -28.27
N MET A 701 -27.75 -17.06 -27.13
CA MET A 701 -26.46 -17.72 -27.08
C MET A 701 -26.43 -18.90 -26.09
N GLY A 702 -25.28 -19.58 -25.99
CA GLY A 702 -25.10 -20.68 -25.07
C GLY A 702 -24.94 -20.21 -23.61
N HIS A 703 -25.64 -20.87 -22.69
CA HIS A 703 -25.60 -20.63 -21.26
C HIS A 703 -25.48 -21.93 -20.47
N SER A 704 -25.04 -21.86 -19.23
CA SER A 704 -24.91 -23.00 -18.33
C SER A 704 -25.37 -22.65 -16.91
N ILE A 705 -25.29 -23.59 -15.98
CA ILE A 705 -25.55 -23.32 -14.57
C ILE A 705 -24.58 -24.09 -13.69
N ASP A 706 -24.09 -23.47 -12.65
CA ASP A 706 -23.25 -24.03 -11.59
C ASP A 706 -23.89 -23.73 -10.23
N PHE A 707 -24.00 -24.73 -9.36
CA PHE A 707 -24.53 -24.61 -8.00
C PHE A 707 -23.42 -24.88 -6.99
N HIS A 708 -22.97 -23.85 -6.27
CA HIS A 708 -21.97 -23.98 -5.20
C HIS A 708 -22.49 -24.83 -4.01
N ALA A 709 -23.81 -24.95 -3.85
CA ALA A 709 -24.46 -25.82 -2.85
C ALA A 709 -24.33 -27.30 -3.16
N GLY A 710 -23.93 -27.67 -4.38
CA GLY A 710 -23.82 -29.03 -4.86
C GLY A 710 -22.40 -29.52 -5.05
N GLU A 711 -22.05 -30.68 -4.52
CA GLU A 711 -20.75 -31.34 -4.75
C GLU A 711 -20.83 -32.23 -5.99
N ARG A 712 -20.72 -31.66 -7.21
CA ARG A 712 -20.83 -32.37 -8.49
C ARG A 712 -19.62 -32.15 -9.38
N ALA A 713 -19.17 -33.16 -10.11
CA ALA A 713 -18.16 -32.97 -11.14
C ALA A 713 -18.71 -32.10 -12.29
N PRO A 714 -17.98 -31.07 -12.76
CA PRO A 714 -18.53 -30.06 -13.67
C PRO A 714 -18.71 -30.53 -15.12
N ASP A 715 -17.97 -31.56 -15.56
CA ASP A 715 -17.80 -31.95 -16.95
C ASP A 715 -19.09 -32.42 -17.66
N GLU A 716 -20.09 -32.86 -16.92
CA GLU A 716 -21.39 -33.23 -17.48
C GLU A 716 -22.51 -32.24 -17.17
N VAL A 717 -22.60 -31.82 -15.90
CA VAL A 717 -23.75 -31.06 -15.38
C VAL A 717 -23.62 -29.54 -15.53
N MET A 718 -22.41 -29.03 -15.78
CA MET A 718 -22.13 -27.59 -15.98
C MET A 718 -21.80 -27.24 -17.44
N ARG A 719 -22.08 -28.13 -18.38
CA ARG A 719 -21.86 -27.90 -19.82
C ARG A 719 -22.72 -26.76 -20.35
N THR A 720 -22.18 -26.03 -21.30
CA THR A 720 -22.95 -24.99 -22.03
C THR A 720 -24.11 -25.62 -22.81
N VAL A 721 -25.30 -25.11 -22.58
CA VAL A 721 -26.55 -25.48 -23.23
C VAL A 721 -26.80 -24.50 -24.38
N PRO A 722 -26.93 -24.97 -25.63
CA PRO A 722 -27.21 -24.09 -26.78
C PRO A 722 -28.63 -23.52 -26.71
N PRO A 723 -28.95 -22.47 -27.50
CA PRO A 723 -30.31 -21.97 -27.65
C PRO A 723 -31.30 -23.05 -27.96
N GLY A 724 -32.47 -23.08 -27.27
CA GLY A 724 -33.51 -24.09 -27.36
C GLY A 724 -33.18 -25.40 -26.65
N GLY A 725 -31.99 -25.57 -26.11
CA GLY A 725 -31.56 -26.76 -25.39
C GLY A 725 -32.01 -26.79 -23.93
N THR A 726 -31.93 -27.98 -23.33
CA THR A 726 -32.26 -28.23 -21.92
C THR A 726 -31.18 -29.03 -21.22
N LEU A 727 -31.07 -28.86 -19.89
CA LEU A 727 -30.18 -29.60 -19.01
C LEU A 727 -30.84 -29.79 -17.65
N THR A 728 -30.86 -31.01 -17.11
CA THR A 728 -31.26 -31.23 -15.72
C THR A 728 -30.03 -31.35 -14.83
N TYR A 729 -29.95 -30.48 -13.82
CA TYR A 729 -28.92 -30.48 -12.78
C TYR A 729 -29.54 -30.95 -11.46
N ARG A 730 -29.01 -32.03 -10.89
CA ARG A 730 -29.50 -32.57 -9.61
C ARG A 730 -28.35 -32.62 -8.59
N PHE A 731 -28.58 -32.06 -7.42
CA PHE A 731 -27.65 -32.12 -6.29
C PHE A 731 -28.40 -32.27 -4.95
N THR A 732 -27.75 -32.86 -3.96
CA THR A 732 -28.21 -32.85 -2.57
C THR A 732 -27.42 -31.85 -1.78
N ALA A 733 -28.07 -30.96 -1.03
CA ALA A 733 -27.44 -29.95 -0.19
C ALA A 733 -26.80 -30.62 1.03
N SER A 734 -25.48 -30.76 1.02
CA SER A 734 -24.71 -31.45 2.07
C SER A 734 -24.27 -30.52 3.22
N ARG A 735 -24.33 -29.21 3.03
CA ARG A 735 -23.83 -28.22 3.95
C ARG A 735 -24.76 -27.01 4.06
N ALA A 736 -24.87 -26.48 5.29
CA ALA A 736 -25.61 -25.24 5.57
C ALA A 736 -24.84 -24.02 5.11
N GLY A 737 -25.54 -22.94 4.79
CA GLY A 737 -25.00 -21.63 4.38
C GLY A 737 -25.85 -20.96 3.33
N ILE A 738 -25.41 -19.86 2.81
CA ILE A 738 -25.94 -19.22 1.61
C ILE A 738 -24.91 -19.38 0.50
N TRP A 739 -25.28 -20.05 -0.57
CA TRP A 739 -24.44 -20.50 -1.65
C TRP A 739 -24.83 -19.83 -2.95
N MET A 740 -23.86 -19.44 -3.75
CA MET A 740 -24.09 -18.86 -5.07
C MET A 740 -24.50 -19.94 -6.08
N TYR A 741 -25.35 -19.60 -7.04
CA TYR A 741 -25.41 -20.28 -8.32
C TYR A 741 -25.30 -19.28 -9.46
N HIS A 742 -24.67 -19.66 -10.57
CA HIS A 742 -24.39 -18.74 -11.66
C HIS A 742 -24.15 -19.47 -12.99
N CYS A 743 -24.11 -18.71 -14.08
CA CYS A 743 -23.66 -19.20 -15.38
C CYS A 743 -22.14 -19.38 -15.39
N SER A 744 -21.66 -20.57 -15.78
CA SER A 744 -20.24 -20.91 -15.90
C SER A 744 -19.71 -20.87 -17.35
N THR A 745 -20.53 -20.45 -18.32
CA THR A 745 -20.10 -20.25 -19.72
C THR A 745 -19.10 -19.08 -19.81
N MET A 746 -18.05 -19.27 -20.61
CA MET A 746 -17.01 -18.24 -20.80
C MET A 746 -17.44 -17.13 -21.78
N PRO A 747 -17.06 -15.86 -21.51
CA PRO A 747 -16.33 -15.35 -20.34
C PRO A 747 -17.25 -15.22 -19.12
N MET A 748 -16.96 -15.97 -18.07
CA MET A 748 -17.80 -16.13 -16.89
C MET A 748 -18.14 -14.80 -16.20
N SER A 749 -17.16 -13.90 -16.11
CA SER A 749 -17.36 -12.56 -15.50
C SER A 749 -18.43 -11.73 -16.22
N ALA A 750 -18.52 -11.83 -17.55
CA ALA A 750 -19.54 -11.13 -18.34
C ALA A 750 -20.95 -11.72 -18.11
N HIS A 751 -21.08 -13.05 -18.04
CA HIS A 751 -22.36 -13.73 -17.78
C HIS A 751 -22.90 -13.41 -16.37
N ILE A 752 -22.05 -13.45 -15.34
CA ILE A 752 -22.42 -13.07 -13.96
C ILE A 752 -22.79 -11.58 -13.92
N ALA A 753 -21.95 -10.72 -14.48
CA ALA A 753 -22.19 -9.27 -14.54
C ALA A 753 -23.47 -8.92 -15.32
N ALA A 754 -23.86 -9.72 -16.33
CA ALA A 754 -25.12 -9.55 -17.05
C ALA A 754 -26.34 -9.89 -16.20
N GLY A 755 -26.18 -10.55 -15.04
CA GLY A 755 -27.26 -10.86 -14.11
C GLY A 755 -27.53 -12.35 -13.89
N MET A 756 -26.71 -13.23 -14.45
CA MET A 756 -26.91 -14.69 -14.33
C MET A 756 -26.31 -15.22 -13.03
N HIS A 757 -26.87 -14.81 -11.91
CA HIS A 757 -26.52 -15.26 -10.56
C HIS A 757 -27.73 -15.28 -9.64
N GLY A 758 -27.69 -16.11 -8.59
CA GLY A 758 -28.72 -16.21 -7.57
C GLY A 758 -28.20 -16.96 -6.33
N ALA A 759 -29.01 -17.02 -5.28
CA ALA A 759 -28.68 -17.63 -4.00
C ALA A 759 -29.40 -18.99 -3.79
N VAL A 760 -28.69 -19.91 -3.12
CA VAL A 760 -29.25 -21.10 -2.50
C VAL A 760 -29.06 -21.00 -0.99
N VAL A 761 -30.11 -20.79 -0.24
CA VAL A 761 -30.06 -20.70 1.23
C VAL A 761 -30.37 -22.12 1.79
N ILE A 762 -29.39 -22.68 2.48
CA ILE A 762 -29.52 -23.95 3.19
C ILE A 762 -29.44 -23.69 4.70
N GLU A 763 -30.54 -23.77 5.40
CA GLU A 763 -30.60 -23.48 6.82
C GLU A 763 -29.75 -24.47 7.63
N PRO A 764 -28.92 -23.98 8.59
CA PRO A 764 -28.23 -24.87 9.53
C PRO A 764 -29.21 -25.50 10.52
N ASP A 765 -28.87 -26.71 10.98
CA ASP A 765 -29.66 -27.40 11.99
C ASP A 765 -29.88 -26.57 13.25
N GLY A 766 -31.11 -26.50 13.72
CA GLY A 766 -31.47 -25.76 14.89
C GLY A 766 -31.38 -24.22 14.75
N LEU A 767 -31.49 -23.71 13.50
CA LEU A 767 -31.65 -22.29 13.27
C LEU A 767 -32.96 -21.78 13.89
N ALA A 768 -32.83 -20.84 14.83
CA ALA A 768 -34.00 -20.29 15.52
C ALA A 768 -34.85 -19.45 14.55
N PRO A 769 -36.19 -19.50 14.64
CA PRO A 769 -37.04 -18.62 13.85
C PRO A 769 -36.83 -17.16 14.26
N VAL A 770 -36.97 -16.26 13.30
CA VAL A 770 -36.86 -14.80 13.48
C VAL A 770 -38.12 -14.11 12.99
N ALA A 771 -38.36 -12.89 13.47
CA ALA A 771 -39.52 -12.12 13.06
C ALA A 771 -39.41 -11.63 11.61
N ARG A 772 -38.16 -11.32 11.17
CA ARG A 772 -37.83 -10.86 9.82
C ARG A 772 -36.62 -11.61 9.29
N SER A 773 -36.72 -12.10 8.06
CA SER A 773 -35.58 -12.71 7.34
C SER A 773 -35.52 -12.11 5.94
N TYR A 774 -34.34 -11.62 5.59
CA TYR A 774 -34.07 -10.97 4.30
C TYR A 774 -32.88 -11.66 3.61
N VAL A 775 -32.85 -11.62 2.26
CA VAL A 775 -31.71 -12.01 1.42
C VAL A 775 -31.25 -10.81 0.62
N LEU A 776 -29.97 -10.47 0.75
CA LEU A 776 -29.32 -9.40 0.00
C LEU A 776 -28.16 -9.97 -0.80
N GLU A 777 -28.26 -9.92 -2.12
CA GLU A 777 -27.19 -10.29 -3.03
C GLU A 777 -26.50 -9.05 -3.54
N GLN A 778 -25.23 -8.85 -3.15
CA GLN A 778 -24.44 -7.77 -3.70
C GLN A 778 -23.86 -8.17 -5.04
N SER A 779 -24.08 -7.34 -6.07
CA SER A 779 -23.55 -7.56 -7.43
C SER A 779 -23.17 -6.25 -8.10
N GLU A 780 -22.36 -6.35 -9.16
CA GLU A 780 -21.86 -5.21 -9.90
C GLU A 780 -22.64 -5.01 -11.20
N VAL A 781 -22.77 -3.75 -11.60
CA VAL A 781 -23.34 -3.34 -12.90
C VAL A 781 -22.27 -2.65 -13.72
N TYR A 782 -22.09 -3.11 -14.95
CA TYR A 782 -21.14 -2.58 -15.91
C TYR A 782 -21.93 -2.12 -17.15
N ALA A 783 -22.12 -0.82 -17.27
CA ALA A 783 -22.92 -0.21 -18.33
C ALA A 783 -22.07 0.15 -19.54
N ALA A 784 -22.55 -0.20 -20.72
CA ALA A 784 -21.99 0.31 -21.95
C ALA A 784 -22.29 1.82 -22.11
N PRO A 785 -21.50 2.57 -22.91
CA PRO A 785 -21.75 3.99 -23.17
C PRO A 785 -23.19 4.23 -23.66
N GLY A 786 -23.88 5.22 -23.07
CA GLY A 786 -25.26 5.55 -23.43
C GLY A 786 -26.33 4.80 -22.63
N ALA A 787 -25.98 4.06 -21.58
CA ALA A 787 -26.96 3.46 -20.69
C ALA A 787 -27.89 4.53 -20.08
N GLY A 788 -29.20 4.39 -20.26
CA GLY A 788 -30.17 5.40 -19.88
C GLY A 788 -31.60 4.90 -19.97
N ALA A 789 -32.41 5.52 -20.81
CA ALA A 789 -33.82 5.19 -20.96
C ALA A 789 -34.04 3.73 -21.44
N ARG A 790 -35.21 3.15 -21.09
CA ARG A 790 -35.56 1.76 -21.41
C ARG A 790 -35.45 1.41 -22.90
N ALA A 791 -35.77 2.34 -23.78
CA ALA A 791 -35.67 2.14 -25.22
C ALA A 791 -34.22 2.09 -25.76
N GLU A 792 -33.27 2.60 -25.00
CA GLU A 792 -31.85 2.70 -25.34
C GLU A 792 -30.98 1.73 -24.51
N ALA A 793 -31.63 0.76 -23.83
CA ALA A 793 -30.94 -0.18 -22.93
C ALA A 793 -29.89 -1.00 -23.68
N SER A 794 -28.63 -0.82 -23.30
CA SER A 794 -27.49 -1.57 -23.81
C SER A 794 -27.19 -2.82 -22.99
N GLU A 795 -26.43 -3.74 -23.55
CA GLU A 795 -25.93 -4.92 -22.83
C GLU A 795 -24.84 -4.57 -21.80
N VAL A 796 -24.38 -5.57 -21.06
CA VAL A 796 -23.24 -5.45 -20.14
C VAL A 796 -21.97 -5.10 -20.93
N ASP A 797 -21.15 -4.21 -20.35
CA ASP A 797 -19.81 -3.94 -20.85
C ASP A 797 -18.83 -5.01 -20.31
N ALA A 798 -18.49 -5.95 -21.16
CA ALA A 798 -17.61 -7.08 -20.80
C ALA A 798 -16.18 -6.64 -20.53
N ASP A 799 -15.69 -5.56 -21.17
CA ASP A 799 -14.34 -5.03 -20.94
C ASP A 799 -14.24 -4.35 -19.57
N LYS A 800 -15.26 -3.58 -19.18
CA LYS A 800 -15.35 -3.03 -17.81
C LYS A 800 -15.46 -4.13 -16.77
N ALA A 801 -16.22 -5.21 -17.05
CA ALA A 801 -16.31 -6.35 -16.15
C ALA A 801 -14.95 -7.06 -15.98
N ALA A 802 -14.22 -7.26 -17.06
CA ALA A 802 -12.86 -7.82 -17.00
C ALA A 802 -11.86 -6.89 -16.29
N ALA A 803 -12.02 -5.57 -16.44
CA ALA A 803 -11.18 -4.56 -15.77
C ALA A 803 -11.58 -4.28 -14.30
N ASN A 804 -12.68 -4.85 -13.80
CA ASN A 804 -13.23 -4.59 -12.47
C ASN A 804 -13.53 -3.10 -12.20
N THR A 805 -14.15 -2.43 -13.18
CA THR A 805 -14.54 -1.00 -13.10
C THR A 805 -16.06 -0.84 -13.19
N PRO A 806 -16.84 -1.25 -12.16
CA PRO A 806 -18.28 -1.17 -12.19
C PRO A 806 -18.78 0.27 -12.16
N ASP A 807 -19.85 0.56 -12.93
CA ASP A 807 -20.55 1.84 -12.90
C ASP A 807 -21.47 1.93 -11.67
N ALA A 808 -22.08 0.82 -11.25
CA ALA A 808 -22.83 0.70 -10.01
C ALA A 808 -22.52 -0.61 -9.27
N VAL A 809 -22.76 -0.62 -7.95
CA VAL A 809 -22.81 -1.82 -7.12
C VAL A 809 -24.17 -1.85 -6.42
N THR A 810 -24.80 -2.99 -6.39
CA THR A 810 -26.22 -3.11 -6.03
C THR A 810 -26.44 -4.12 -4.91
N PHE A 811 -27.47 -3.92 -4.10
CA PHE A 811 -28.11 -5.03 -3.42
C PHE A 811 -29.34 -5.44 -4.21
N ASN A 812 -29.44 -6.73 -4.56
CA ASN A 812 -30.53 -7.33 -5.34
C ASN A 812 -30.75 -6.67 -6.72
N GLY A 813 -29.63 -6.38 -7.43
CA GLY A 813 -29.65 -6.04 -8.86
C GLY A 813 -30.02 -4.60 -9.22
N ILE A 814 -30.50 -3.77 -8.29
CA ILE A 814 -30.86 -2.36 -8.53
C ILE A 814 -30.16 -1.47 -7.49
N ALA A 815 -29.37 -0.50 -7.95
CA ALA A 815 -28.69 0.45 -7.09
C ALA A 815 -29.70 1.38 -6.36
N ASN A 816 -29.47 1.68 -5.10
CA ASN A 816 -30.27 2.61 -4.27
C ASN A 816 -31.77 2.22 -4.09
N GLN A 817 -32.18 1.00 -4.45
CA GLN A 817 -33.57 0.62 -4.42
C GLN A 817 -34.20 0.66 -3.02
N TYR A 818 -33.42 0.29 -2.01
CA TYR A 818 -33.90 0.23 -0.63
C TYR A 818 -33.84 1.57 0.10
N ASP A 819 -33.32 2.65 -0.53
CA ASP A 819 -33.57 4.03 -0.11
C ASP A 819 -34.97 4.49 -0.51
N ALA A 820 -35.39 4.09 -1.71
CA ALA A 820 -36.72 4.44 -2.24
C ALA A 820 -37.84 3.58 -1.63
N ARG A 821 -37.53 2.33 -1.31
CA ARG A 821 -38.43 1.33 -0.69
C ARG A 821 -37.68 0.59 0.42
N PRO A 822 -37.63 1.15 1.65
CA PRO A 822 -36.90 0.55 2.77
C PRO A 822 -37.36 -0.84 3.16
N LEU A 823 -36.44 -1.69 3.63
CA LEU A 823 -36.78 -2.88 4.39
C LEU A 823 -37.42 -2.46 5.73
N THR A 824 -38.26 -3.32 6.34
CA THR A 824 -39.02 -2.93 7.53
C THR A 824 -38.84 -3.92 8.68
N ALA A 825 -38.79 -3.39 9.91
CA ALA A 825 -38.88 -4.18 11.15
C ALA A 825 -39.66 -3.39 12.22
N ARG A 826 -39.97 -4.04 13.32
CA ARG A 826 -40.51 -3.36 14.52
C ARG A 826 -39.46 -3.31 15.63
N VAL A 827 -39.59 -2.35 16.52
CA VAL A 827 -38.76 -2.28 17.71
C VAL A 827 -38.80 -3.60 18.48
N GLY A 828 -37.63 -4.16 18.82
CA GLY A 828 -37.49 -5.41 19.54
C GLY A 828 -37.63 -6.68 18.67
N GLU A 829 -38.01 -6.58 17.40
CA GLU A 829 -38.01 -7.74 16.50
C GLU A 829 -36.57 -8.20 16.21
N ARG A 830 -36.38 -9.53 16.20
CA ARG A 830 -35.13 -10.12 15.72
C ARG A 830 -35.14 -10.18 14.21
N VAL A 831 -34.12 -9.58 13.61
CA VAL A 831 -33.94 -9.53 12.16
C VAL A 831 -32.75 -10.39 11.77
N ARG A 832 -32.91 -11.25 10.75
CA ARG A 832 -31.86 -11.99 10.08
C ARG A 832 -31.67 -11.46 8.68
N ILE A 833 -30.44 -11.15 8.29
CA ILE A 833 -30.10 -10.74 6.93
C ILE A 833 -29.07 -11.71 6.39
N TRP A 834 -29.44 -12.50 5.40
CA TRP A 834 -28.57 -13.32 4.60
C TRP A 834 -27.90 -12.43 3.56
N VAL A 835 -26.60 -12.51 3.41
CA VAL A 835 -25.82 -11.71 2.47
C VAL A 835 -24.98 -12.63 1.59
N LEU A 836 -25.06 -12.42 0.28
CA LEU A 836 -24.23 -13.10 -0.72
C LEU A 836 -23.47 -12.03 -1.51
N ALA A 837 -22.14 -12.14 -1.57
CA ALA A 837 -21.33 -11.31 -2.46
C ALA A 837 -21.26 -11.99 -3.84
N ALA A 838 -22.30 -11.85 -4.65
CA ALA A 838 -22.41 -12.54 -5.94
C ALA A 838 -21.39 -12.05 -6.99
N GLY A 839 -20.83 -10.87 -6.83
CA GLY A 839 -19.73 -10.37 -7.66
C GLY A 839 -20.13 -9.92 -9.06
N PRO A 840 -19.33 -10.19 -10.10
CA PRO A 840 -18.30 -11.25 -10.24
C PRO A 840 -16.95 -10.99 -9.60
N ASN A 841 -16.59 -9.76 -9.24
CA ASN A 841 -15.21 -9.41 -8.89
C ASN A 841 -15.04 -8.90 -7.46
N ARG A 842 -16.09 -8.31 -6.85
CA ARG A 842 -16.02 -7.60 -5.58
C ARG A 842 -16.68 -8.37 -4.45
N GLY A 843 -16.10 -8.25 -3.26
CA GLY A 843 -16.68 -8.73 -2.01
C GLY A 843 -17.65 -7.73 -1.41
N SER A 844 -18.23 -8.08 -0.26
CA SER A 844 -19.13 -7.24 0.54
C SER A 844 -18.62 -7.14 1.98
N ASP A 845 -18.54 -5.94 2.53
CA ASP A 845 -18.30 -5.70 3.96
C ASP A 845 -19.61 -5.17 4.57
N PHE A 846 -20.57 -6.07 4.75
CA PHE A 846 -21.92 -5.71 5.14
C PHE A 846 -22.01 -5.16 6.56
N HIS A 847 -22.62 -4.00 6.72
CA HIS A 847 -22.81 -3.29 7.98
C HIS A 847 -24.21 -2.67 8.09
N VAL A 848 -24.77 -2.63 9.29
CA VAL A 848 -25.98 -1.86 9.63
C VAL A 848 -25.58 -0.71 10.55
N VAL A 849 -25.73 0.51 10.07
CA VAL A 849 -25.34 1.73 10.82
C VAL A 849 -26.21 1.86 12.07
N GLY A 850 -25.57 2.00 13.23
CA GLY A 850 -26.25 2.03 14.53
C GLY A 850 -26.60 0.64 15.09
N GLY A 851 -26.32 -0.45 14.36
CA GLY A 851 -26.55 -1.81 14.81
C GLY A 851 -25.24 -2.54 15.19
N GLN A 852 -25.38 -3.50 16.11
CA GLN A 852 -24.36 -4.50 16.40
C GLN A 852 -24.96 -5.90 16.25
N PHE A 853 -24.21 -6.81 15.63
CA PHE A 853 -24.65 -8.17 15.40
C PHE A 853 -24.26 -9.06 16.59
N ASP A 854 -25.21 -9.71 17.22
CA ASP A 854 -24.91 -10.71 18.24
C ASP A 854 -24.72 -12.11 17.63
N THR A 855 -25.12 -12.30 16.39
CA THR A 855 -24.95 -13.54 15.64
C THR A 855 -24.41 -13.25 14.26
N VAL A 856 -23.34 -13.97 13.89
CA VAL A 856 -22.67 -13.90 12.58
C VAL A 856 -22.34 -15.31 12.13
N TRP A 857 -22.83 -15.68 10.96
CA TRP A 857 -22.46 -16.87 10.22
C TRP A 857 -21.71 -16.45 8.97
N SER A 858 -20.57 -17.08 8.69
CA SER A 858 -19.81 -16.87 7.47
C SER A 858 -19.46 -18.21 6.85
N GLU A 859 -19.76 -18.37 5.56
CA GLU A 859 -19.57 -19.62 4.81
C GLU A 859 -20.30 -20.79 5.48
N GLY A 860 -19.59 -21.70 6.12
CA GLY A 860 -20.11 -22.92 6.72
C GLY A 860 -20.16 -22.92 8.25
N GLY A 861 -20.02 -21.76 8.96
CA GLY A 861 -19.97 -21.77 10.42
C GLY A 861 -20.28 -20.46 11.13
N TYR A 862 -20.68 -20.59 12.41
CA TYR A 862 -20.84 -19.42 13.27
C TYR A 862 -19.47 -18.81 13.66
N LEU A 863 -19.28 -17.55 13.38
CA LEU A 863 -18.20 -16.73 13.96
C LEU A 863 -18.62 -16.21 15.33
N LEU A 864 -19.93 -15.91 15.48
CA LEU A 864 -20.56 -15.45 16.72
C LEU A 864 -21.99 -15.99 16.75
N ARG A 865 -22.43 -16.55 17.89
CA ARG A 865 -23.79 -17.06 18.07
C ARG A 865 -24.35 -16.56 19.40
N ALA A 866 -25.37 -15.71 19.34
CA ALA A 866 -26.00 -15.06 20.51
C ALA A 866 -24.94 -14.46 21.47
N GLY A 867 -23.98 -13.70 20.92
CA GLY A 867 -22.91 -13.08 21.67
C GLY A 867 -21.79 -14.01 22.15
N THR A 868 -21.80 -15.28 21.72
CA THR A 868 -20.75 -16.26 22.11
C THR A 868 -19.90 -16.62 20.89
N ASP A 869 -18.57 -16.55 21.02
CA ASP A 869 -17.63 -16.91 19.96
C ASP A 869 -17.34 -18.43 19.95
N ALA A 870 -16.54 -18.87 18.95
CA ALA A 870 -16.16 -20.28 18.80
C ALA A 870 -15.32 -20.84 19.96
N PHE A 871 -14.76 -19.98 20.83
CA PHE A 871 -13.97 -20.35 22.00
C PHE A 871 -14.76 -20.29 23.31
N GLY A 872 -16.05 -19.96 23.24
CA GLY A 872 -16.94 -19.87 24.41
C GLY A 872 -16.90 -18.54 25.16
N SER A 873 -16.24 -17.48 24.62
CA SER A 873 -16.29 -16.14 25.20
C SER A 873 -17.68 -15.56 24.97
N THR A 874 -18.31 -14.99 26.03
CA THR A 874 -19.66 -14.45 26.01
C THR A 874 -19.69 -12.92 25.99
N GLY A 875 -20.82 -12.33 25.57
CA GLY A 875 -21.01 -10.88 25.54
C GLY A 875 -20.31 -10.19 24.37
N GLY A 876 -19.89 -10.95 23.34
CA GLY A 876 -19.32 -10.43 22.10
C GLY A 876 -20.36 -9.87 21.14
N GLY A 877 -19.92 -8.98 20.24
CA GLY A 877 -20.69 -8.42 19.13
C GLY A 877 -19.81 -8.18 17.92
N ALA A 878 -20.41 -8.17 16.74
CA ALA A 878 -19.74 -7.82 15.50
C ALA A 878 -20.39 -6.61 14.86
N GLN A 879 -19.65 -5.85 14.10
CA GLN A 879 -20.13 -4.67 13.37
C GLN A 879 -20.21 -4.89 11.86
N VAL A 880 -19.40 -5.81 11.31
CA VAL A 880 -19.29 -6.06 9.87
C VAL A 880 -19.26 -7.57 9.64
N LEU A 881 -19.98 -8.03 8.61
CA LEU A 881 -19.80 -9.33 7.97
C LEU A 881 -19.00 -9.13 6.69
N SER A 882 -17.74 -9.55 6.70
CA SER A 882 -16.84 -9.42 5.54
C SER A 882 -16.86 -10.71 4.71
N LEU A 883 -17.17 -10.57 3.42
CA LEU A 883 -17.34 -11.64 2.46
C LEU A 883 -16.50 -11.35 1.21
N GLY A 884 -15.70 -12.31 0.77
CA GLY A 884 -15.07 -12.28 -0.55
C GLY A 884 -16.07 -12.52 -1.67
N ALA A 885 -15.69 -12.31 -2.94
CA ALA A 885 -16.53 -12.65 -4.09
C ALA A 885 -16.95 -14.13 -4.04
N ALA A 886 -18.23 -14.43 -4.31
CA ALA A 886 -18.92 -15.71 -4.19
C ALA A 886 -19.07 -16.24 -2.76
N GLN A 887 -18.64 -15.52 -1.73
CA GLN A 887 -18.89 -15.92 -0.33
C GLN A 887 -20.24 -15.42 0.18
N GLY A 888 -20.80 -16.20 1.10
CA GLY A 888 -22.07 -15.90 1.71
C GLY A 888 -22.11 -16.09 3.22
N GLY A 889 -23.03 -15.41 3.88
CA GLY A 889 -23.22 -15.52 5.33
C GLY A 889 -24.53 -14.89 5.79
N PHE A 890 -24.77 -14.83 7.08
CA PHE A 890 -25.88 -14.06 7.64
C PHE A 890 -25.50 -13.40 8.96
N ILE A 891 -26.24 -12.34 9.26
CA ILE A 891 -26.18 -11.68 10.55
C ILE A 891 -27.55 -11.72 11.23
N GLU A 892 -27.57 -11.65 12.56
CA GLU A 892 -28.77 -11.34 13.32
C GLU A 892 -28.51 -10.21 14.31
N LEU A 893 -29.51 -9.36 14.43
CA LEU A 893 -29.53 -8.24 15.37
C LEU A 893 -30.96 -7.96 15.85
N THR A 894 -31.05 -7.23 16.95
CA THR A 894 -32.30 -6.68 17.49
C THR A 894 -32.11 -5.18 17.71
N LEU A 895 -32.98 -4.37 17.12
CA LEU A 895 -32.93 -2.90 17.24
C LEU A 895 -33.98 -2.44 18.28
N THR A 896 -33.53 -1.65 19.23
CA THR A 896 -34.36 -1.27 20.42
C THR A 896 -35.00 0.12 20.31
N GLU A 897 -34.63 0.89 19.28
CA GLU A 897 -35.16 2.23 19.06
C GLU A 897 -35.80 2.32 17.67
N PRO A 898 -36.92 3.06 17.52
CA PRO A 898 -37.50 3.32 16.21
C PRO A 898 -36.60 4.27 15.40
N GLY A 899 -36.51 4.08 14.09
CA GLY A 899 -35.74 4.97 13.22
C GLY A 899 -35.33 4.30 11.90
N ASN A 900 -34.60 5.04 11.11
CA ASN A 900 -34.01 4.57 9.86
C ASN A 900 -32.57 4.14 10.10
N TYR A 901 -32.28 2.88 9.90
CA TYR A 901 -30.96 2.29 10.04
C TYR A 901 -30.39 2.00 8.64
N PRO A 902 -29.44 2.80 8.15
CA PRO A 902 -28.82 2.50 6.87
C PRO A 902 -28.04 1.18 6.94
N PHE A 903 -28.16 0.34 5.94
CA PHE A 903 -27.26 -0.78 5.72
C PHE A 903 -26.42 -0.53 4.47
N VAL A 904 -25.15 -0.89 4.53
CA VAL A 904 -24.16 -0.56 3.50
C VAL A 904 -23.17 -1.71 3.34
N THR A 905 -22.51 -1.81 2.17
CA THR A 905 -21.18 -2.39 2.18
C THR A 905 -20.21 -1.33 2.72
N HIS A 906 -19.36 -1.68 3.68
CA HIS A 906 -18.39 -0.71 4.25
C HIS A 906 -17.16 -0.49 3.35
N ALA A 907 -17.11 -1.12 2.17
CA ALA A 907 -16.34 -0.66 1.03
C ALA A 907 -17.03 0.60 0.47
N MET A 908 -16.75 1.77 1.07
CA MET A 908 -17.56 3.00 0.90
C MET A 908 -17.69 3.44 -0.56
N ALA A 909 -16.64 3.28 -1.38
CA ALA A 909 -16.74 3.57 -2.82
C ALA A 909 -17.79 2.71 -3.54
N ASP A 910 -18.09 1.51 -3.05
CA ASP A 910 -19.13 0.64 -3.59
C ASP A 910 -20.50 0.97 -2.98
N ALA A 911 -20.55 1.37 -1.72
CA ALA A 911 -21.74 1.93 -1.11
C ALA A 911 -22.21 3.20 -1.86
N GLU A 912 -21.30 4.13 -2.14
CA GLU A 912 -21.57 5.36 -2.90
C GLU A 912 -22.03 5.09 -4.34
N LYS A 913 -21.68 3.91 -4.89
CA LYS A 913 -22.17 3.42 -6.19
C LYS A 913 -23.52 2.69 -6.10
N GLY A 914 -24.16 2.65 -4.93
CA GLY A 914 -25.51 2.15 -4.77
C GLY A 914 -25.68 0.88 -3.93
N ALA A 915 -24.58 0.29 -3.39
CA ALA A 915 -24.66 -0.86 -2.48
C ALA A 915 -25.00 -0.41 -1.05
N HIS A 916 -26.16 0.22 -0.89
CA HIS A 916 -26.73 0.67 0.38
C HIS A 916 -28.26 0.64 0.35
N GLY A 917 -28.88 0.80 1.50
CA GLY A 917 -30.32 0.90 1.67
C GLY A 917 -30.69 1.21 3.12
N ILE A 918 -31.98 1.27 3.41
CA ILE A 918 -32.53 1.61 4.73
C ILE A 918 -33.33 0.41 5.29
N LEU A 919 -33.09 0.09 6.54
CA LEU A 919 -33.97 -0.72 7.38
C LEU A 919 -34.76 0.24 8.28
N GLU A 920 -36.03 0.42 7.97
CA GLU A 920 -36.92 1.26 8.75
C GLU A 920 -37.51 0.45 9.93
N VAL A 921 -37.24 0.88 11.15
CA VAL A 921 -37.73 0.28 12.39
C VAL A 921 -38.83 1.15 12.97
N ARG A 922 -40.02 0.58 13.12
CA ARG A 922 -41.24 1.29 13.61
C ARG A 922 -41.67 0.79 14.95
#